data_2c309e6ca429e7d0fa10bde51d928c15
#
_entry.id   2c309e6ca429e7d0fa10bde51d928c15
#
_cell.length_a   1.000
_cell.length_b   1.000
_cell.length_c   1.000
_cell.angle_alpha   90.00
_cell.angle_beta   90.00
_cell.angle_gamma   90.00
#
_symmetry.space_group_name_H-M   'P 1'
#
loop_
_entity.id
_entity.type
_entity.pdbx_description
1 polymer ?
#
loop_
_entity_poly.entity_id
_entity_poly.type
_entity_poly.pdbx_seq_one_letter_code
_entity_poly.pdbx_strand_id
1 'polypeptide(L)'
;MRPSSASGFTPLLLAVDFAVAHVIPRNASSPYLPSVMVPQELRRRDSIEDPTAFTWVQRFAAIGDSYTAGVGSGARLGGLFDLGSWWCSRYDQSYPVLMKEFVGSEIEDFQYPACFGDQTGKIYDQAVALKDNIDLLTLTAGGNDLCLSDIIKSCVVLAYDGEATCNAILDKAQENLDSIVKDNVKQILKALDSKMAKDGVVVYNGYARFFNEENEDCATKQDWAPFYWYRYLQDKPGPLPLTVDRRKKFNKLTTALNDALRDVVHNVADEVKYKIGFANWDLWGIDGVSGQMCDPSSSGTYPDDKQPDLLFFKPDTRKSLWRFPLKKKRSADGDDTVIVDVDGTVDGEVVGEWDTSVPPTQEQREAIRATLPPLPEKDLDANGVDRAVYRSSLWNSANPAAEALHALDARAPAAPGCPGDPYPYLPNVGWFLPDYFGRIFHPNEAGHNAIASFALSRAIDLRAEVLGLDPQVCTVTDEFKCWQKEGRRGYASSDRLNENYKKYCEGVKAPGDGQTAWKNSGPFHEGTPDEHEFVVETTEHASEFNKDECLESMERIINSCDGNDPENPMNWKFGGTWKRGEYRYSVNIKRDNRPWPPIKKTYGSCDGSYHFVYSDYTIYGAGWSGSDYGQDSLLPKAKGCLGEGVTKWKFDYFDKPDDKGMEWKSTFRTPIFVNNRCFKNNKVAFGAGGFTDGCGGSGWA
;
A
#
# COMPACT_ATOMS: atom_id res chain seq x y z
N MET A 1 52.40 -36.84 23.59
CA MET A 1 53.17 -36.37 22.42
C MET A 1 52.18 -35.63 21.51
N ARG A 2 52.42 -34.40 21.30
CA ARG A 2 51.70 -33.34 20.60
C ARG A 2 50.28 -32.98 21.07
N PRO A 3 50.06 -31.76 21.50
CA PRO A 3 48.76 -31.20 21.86
C PRO A 3 48.05 -30.67 20.65
N SER A 4 46.73 -30.91 20.59
CA SER A 4 45.80 -30.35 19.64
C SER A 4 45.50 -28.88 19.96
N SER A 5 45.65 -28.02 18.98
CA SER A 5 45.33 -26.63 19.00
C SER A 5 43.83 -26.37 19.15
N ALA A 6 43.46 -25.64 20.19
CA ALA A 6 42.14 -25.04 20.31
C ALA A 6 42.08 -23.77 19.40
N SER A 7 41.24 -23.81 18.39
CA SER A 7 40.88 -22.63 17.62
C SER A 7 39.82 -21.84 18.37
N GLY A 8 40.19 -20.66 18.86
CA GLY A 8 39.29 -19.72 19.48
C GLY A 8 38.30 -19.16 18.44
N PHE A 9 37.02 -19.34 18.68
CA PHE A 9 35.98 -18.60 18.04
C PHE A 9 35.90 -17.23 18.73
N THR A 10 36.33 -16.20 18.05
CA THR A 10 36.01 -14.82 18.40
C THR A 10 34.57 -14.57 17.95
N PRO A 11 33.64 -14.17 18.82
CA PRO A 11 32.34 -13.73 18.37
C PRO A 11 32.53 -12.41 17.60
N LEU A 12 32.25 -12.45 16.31
CA LEU A 12 32.05 -11.27 15.51
C LEU A 12 30.77 -10.61 16.04
N LEU A 13 30.95 -9.53 16.82
CA LEU A 13 29.88 -8.58 17.10
C LEU A 13 29.52 -7.92 15.75
N LEU A 14 28.55 -8.50 15.05
CA LEU A 14 27.81 -7.79 14.05
C LEU A 14 26.99 -6.74 14.80
N ALA A 15 27.49 -5.50 14.79
CA ALA A 15 26.65 -4.35 15.03
C ALA A 15 25.55 -4.39 13.95
N VAL A 16 24.37 -4.85 14.34
CA VAL A 16 23.17 -4.68 13.55
C VAL A 16 22.85 -3.20 13.66
N ASP A 17 23.29 -2.41 12.70
CA ASP A 17 22.70 -1.09 12.45
C ASP A 17 21.21 -1.33 12.26
N PHE A 18 20.45 -1.02 13.30
CA PHE A 18 18.99 -0.97 13.21
C PHE A 18 18.63 0.18 12.27
N ALA A 19 18.55 -0.15 11.01
CA ALA A 19 18.13 0.78 10.00
C ALA A 19 16.63 1.05 10.17
N VAL A 20 16.32 2.17 10.83
CA VAL A 20 15.10 2.94 10.52
C VAL A 20 14.99 3.19 9.00
N ALA A 21 16.06 2.91 8.27
CA ALA A 21 16.24 3.13 6.86
C ALA A 21 15.51 2.18 5.90
N HIS A 22 14.84 1.12 6.36
CA HIS A 22 14.20 0.17 5.44
C HIS A 22 12.76 0.52 5.05
N VAL A 23 12.20 1.58 5.63
CA VAL A 23 10.88 2.13 5.25
C VAL A 23 11.02 3.43 4.44
N ILE A 24 12.24 3.92 4.28
CA ILE A 24 12.54 5.08 3.44
C ILE A 24 12.82 4.58 2.01
N PRO A 25 12.29 5.22 0.96
CA PRO A 25 12.58 4.86 -0.43
C PRO A 25 14.07 4.68 -0.65
N ARG A 26 14.46 3.73 -1.47
CA ARG A 26 15.88 3.37 -1.76
C ARG A 26 16.78 4.53 -2.19
N ASN A 27 16.23 5.72 -2.43
CA ASN A 27 16.97 6.92 -2.86
C ASN A 27 16.99 8.05 -1.83
N ALA A 28 16.44 7.86 -0.63
CA ALA A 28 16.69 8.82 0.43
C ALA A 28 18.05 8.48 1.05
N SER A 29 19.10 9.15 0.58
CA SER A 29 20.33 9.27 1.35
C SER A 29 19.94 9.88 2.69
N SER A 30 19.90 9.04 3.74
CA SER A 30 19.73 9.52 5.10
C SER A 30 20.79 10.60 5.31
N PRO A 31 20.43 11.87 5.54
CA PRO A 31 21.41 12.78 6.07
C PRO A 31 21.80 12.16 7.42
N TYR A 32 23.08 11.82 7.58
CA TYR A 32 23.66 11.66 8.89
C TYR A 32 23.16 12.84 9.69
N LEU A 33 22.37 12.57 10.73
CA LEU A 33 22.08 13.59 11.71
C LEU A 33 23.45 14.10 12.14
N PRO A 34 23.80 15.36 11.85
CA PRO A 34 24.99 15.92 12.44
C PRO A 34 24.78 15.72 13.93
N SER A 35 25.80 15.21 14.63
CA SER A 35 25.81 15.21 16.09
C SER A 35 25.42 16.62 16.49
N VAL A 36 24.18 16.82 16.91
CA VAL A 36 23.69 18.10 17.38
C VAL A 36 24.60 18.42 18.55
N MET A 37 25.53 19.34 18.35
CA MET A 37 26.25 19.95 19.46
C MET A 37 25.19 20.67 20.28
N VAL A 38 24.66 19.97 21.28
CA VAL A 38 23.80 20.57 22.29
C VAL A 38 24.62 21.73 22.91
N PRO A 39 24.16 22.98 22.78
CA PRO A 39 24.86 24.12 23.34
C PRO A 39 25.16 23.84 24.80
N GLN A 40 26.37 24.18 25.24
CA GLN A 40 26.86 23.90 26.60
C GLN A 40 25.96 24.52 27.71
N GLU A 41 25.14 25.51 27.36
CA GLU A 41 24.15 26.13 28.23
C GLU A 41 22.92 25.24 28.55
N LEU A 42 22.59 24.26 27.70
CA LEU A 42 21.53 23.27 27.97
C LEU A 42 21.98 22.16 28.92
N ARG A 43 23.26 22.01 29.19
CA ARG A 43 23.79 21.03 30.16
C ARG A 43 23.64 21.47 31.64
N ARG A 44 23.06 22.62 31.93
CA ARG A 44 22.89 23.17 33.29
C ARG A 44 21.43 23.26 33.76
N ARG A 45 20.45 22.76 33.01
CA ARG A 45 19.11 22.53 33.55
C ARG A 45 19.06 21.14 34.11
N ASP A 46 18.61 21.02 35.36
CA ASP A 46 18.32 19.77 36.05
C ASP A 46 17.70 18.76 35.09
N SER A 47 18.19 17.53 35.10
CA SER A 47 17.93 16.44 34.16
C SER A 47 16.49 16.42 33.58
N ILE A 48 16.27 17.10 32.47
CA ILE A 48 15.10 16.86 31.66
C ILE A 48 15.30 15.45 31.12
N GLU A 49 14.45 14.52 31.51
CA GLU A 49 14.46 13.17 30.97
C GLU A 49 14.34 13.26 29.45
N ASP A 50 15.26 12.64 28.75
CA ASP A 50 15.22 12.55 27.29
C ASP A 50 14.14 11.55 26.88
N PRO A 51 13.07 11.97 26.17
CA PRO A 51 11.99 11.08 25.77
C PRO A 51 12.48 9.94 24.87
N THR A 52 13.62 10.10 24.19
CA THR A 52 14.20 9.10 23.28
C THR A 52 15.01 8.03 24.02
N ALA A 53 15.40 8.28 25.28
CA ALA A 53 16.25 7.37 26.03
C ALA A 53 15.53 6.12 26.56
N PHE A 54 14.20 6.13 26.62
CA PHE A 54 13.35 5.07 27.14
C PHE A 54 13.68 4.54 28.54
N THR A 55 14.55 5.22 29.30
CA THR A 55 14.91 4.84 30.68
C THR A 55 13.73 4.89 31.65
N TRP A 56 12.64 5.52 31.24
CA TRP A 56 11.38 5.59 31.98
C TRP A 56 10.52 4.32 31.86
N VAL A 57 10.86 3.38 30.97
CA VAL A 57 10.07 2.16 30.72
C VAL A 57 10.64 0.99 31.51
N GLN A 58 10.12 0.74 32.69
CA GLN A 58 10.45 -0.43 33.50
C GLN A 58 9.41 -1.55 33.33
N ARG A 59 8.13 -1.17 33.13
CA ARG A 59 7.02 -2.11 32.98
C ARG A 59 6.35 -1.86 31.63
N PHE A 60 6.56 -2.81 30.75
CA PHE A 60 6.05 -2.79 29.39
C PHE A 60 4.94 -3.84 29.23
N ALA A 61 3.84 -3.48 28.55
CA ALA A 61 2.77 -4.41 28.22
C ALA A 61 2.41 -4.35 26.73
N ALA A 62 2.07 -5.51 26.16
CA ALA A 62 1.60 -5.64 24.80
C ALA A 62 0.36 -6.53 24.77
N ILE A 63 -0.80 -5.92 24.51
CA ILE A 63 -2.08 -6.62 24.35
C ILE A 63 -2.57 -6.53 22.91
N GLY A 64 -3.45 -7.41 22.51
CA GLY A 64 -4.05 -7.33 21.19
C GLY A 64 -4.26 -8.67 20.51
N ASP A 65 -4.44 -8.59 19.23
CA ASP A 65 -4.74 -9.69 18.33
C ASP A 65 -3.50 -10.34 17.71
N SER A 66 -3.66 -10.99 16.57
CA SER A 66 -2.58 -11.67 15.84
C SER A 66 -1.46 -10.75 15.34
N TYR A 67 -1.75 -9.47 15.08
CA TYR A 67 -0.73 -8.49 14.73
C TYR A 67 0.19 -8.21 15.91
N THR A 68 -0.38 -8.03 17.10
CA THR A 68 0.44 -7.92 18.32
C THR A 68 1.14 -9.24 18.65
N ALA A 69 0.50 -10.40 18.46
CA ALA A 69 1.14 -11.70 18.67
C ALA A 69 2.30 -12.00 17.71
N GLY A 70 2.30 -11.41 16.51
CA GLY A 70 3.39 -11.51 15.53
C GLY A 70 3.41 -12.82 14.74
N VAL A 71 2.24 -13.34 14.41
CA VAL A 71 2.06 -14.67 13.84
C VAL A 71 2.93 -14.93 12.62
N GLY A 72 3.82 -15.91 12.73
CA GLY A 72 4.71 -16.37 11.65
C GLY A 72 6.00 -15.56 11.51
N SER A 73 6.22 -14.49 12.28
CA SER A 73 7.41 -13.65 12.20
C SER A 73 8.51 -14.13 13.14
N GLY A 74 9.52 -14.79 12.60
CA GLY A 74 10.61 -15.40 13.38
C GLY A 74 10.25 -16.76 13.98
N ALA A 75 10.72 -17.02 15.20
CA ALA A 75 10.49 -18.26 15.93
C ALA A 75 9.32 -18.12 16.92
N ARG A 76 8.48 -19.17 17.00
CA ARG A 76 7.35 -19.20 17.93
C ARG A 76 7.84 -19.26 19.38
N LEU A 77 7.31 -18.41 20.22
CA LEU A 77 7.65 -18.35 21.65
C LEU A 77 6.97 -19.47 22.45
N GLY A 78 7.62 -19.90 23.52
CA GLY A 78 7.13 -20.97 24.39
C GLY A 78 7.39 -22.37 23.86
N GLY A 79 6.75 -23.36 24.45
CA GLY A 79 6.85 -24.76 24.06
C GLY A 79 5.68 -25.54 24.61
N LEU A 80 5.65 -26.86 24.36
CA LEU A 80 4.58 -27.76 24.81
C LEU A 80 4.29 -27.70 26.32
N PHE A 81 5.23 -27.18 27.12
CA PHE A 81 5.11 -27.03 28.58
C PHE A 81 4.88 -25.58 29.03
N ASP A 82 5.13 -24.56 28.15
CA ASP A 82 4.73 -23.18 28.34
C ASP A 82 3.57 -22.88 27.38
N LEU A 83 2.39 -23.29 27.82
CA LEU A 83 1.21 -23.34 26.98
C LEU A 83 0.70 -21.92 26.59
N GLY A 84 0.99 -20.88 27.38
CA GLY A 84 0.45 -19.54 27.15
C GLY A 84 0.93 -18.92 25.84
N SER A 85 2.25 -18.81 25.64
CA SER A 85 2.82 -18.20 24.42
C SER A 85 2.61 -19.07 23.18
N TRP A 86 2.73 -20.39 23.36
CA TRP A 86 2.49 -21.35 22.28
C TRP A 86 1.05 -21.29 21.76
N TRP A 87 0.07 -21.35 22.63
CA TRP A 87 -1.35 -21.34 22.23
C TRP A 87 -1.76 -20.04 21.57
N CYS A 88 -1.25 -18.93 22.05
CA CYS A 88 -1.54 -17.60 21.49
C CYS A 88 -0.74 -17.26 20.24
N SER A 89 0.07 -18.18 19.72
CA SER A 89 0.90 -17.99 18.54
C SER A 89 1.71 -16.70 18.60
N ARG A 90 2.48 -16.51 19.70
CA ARG A 90 3.39 -15.38 19.87
C ARG A 90 4.76 -15.70 19.28
N TYR A 91 5.38 -14.70 18.65
CA TYR A 91 6.64 -14.87 17.93
C TYR A 91 7.69 -13.85 18.37
N ASP A 92 8.96 -14.23 18.25
CA ASP A 92 10.09 -13.43 18.74
C ASP A 92 10.45 -12.24 17.84
N GLN A 93 10.00 -12.22 16.57
CA GLN A 93 10.14 -11.08 15.67
C GLN A 93 8.83 -10.25 15.57
N SER A 94 7.94 -10.39 16.55
CA SER A 94 6.77 -9.52 16.68
C SER A 94 7.18 -8.10 17.07
N TYR A 95 6.42 -7.10 16.61
CA TYR A 95 6.74 -5.70 16.91
C TYR A 95 6.86 -5.39 18.43
N PRO A 96 6.09 -6.01 19.35
CA PRO A 96 6.32 -5.76 20.78
C PRO A 96 7.65 -6.31 21.29
N VAL A 97 8.10 -7.45 20.75
CA VAL A 97 9.41 -8.02 21.13
C VAL A 97 10.53 -7.14 20.58
N LEU A 98 10.40 -6.67 19.32
CA LEU A 98 11.36 -5.72 18.73
C LEU A 98 11.42 -4.40 19.53
N MET A 99 10.27 -3.86 19.95
CA MET A 99 10.23 -2.69 20.84
C MET A 99 10.92 -2.98 22.17
N LYS A 100 10.65 -4.14 22.78
CA LYS A 100 11.33 -4.57 24.03
C LYS A 100 12.84 -4.64 23.85
N GLU A 101 13.31 -5.22 22.77
CA GLU A 101 14.75 -5.31 22.47
C GLU A 101 15.38 -3.93 22.27
N PHE A 102 14.66 -3.01 21.60
CA PHE A 102 15.11 -1.63 21.41
C PHE A 102 15.22 -0.86 22.74
N VAL A 103 14.21 -0.96 23.60
CA VAL A 103 14.22 -0.32 24.93
C VAL A 103 15.33 -0.92 25.82
N GLY A 104 15.57 -2.22 25.70
CA GLY A 104 16.72 -2.88 26.32
C GLY A 104 16.49 -3.35 27.76
N SER A 105 17.57 -3.30 28.54
CA SER A 105 17.64 -3.92 29.89
C SER A 105 16.87 -3.18 30.96
N GLU A 106 16.35 -2.00 30.70
CA GLU A 106 15.58 -1.20 31.64
C GLU A 106 14.20 -1.83 31.95
N ILE A 107 13.70 -2.71 31.06
CA ILE A 107 12.43 -3.41 31.24
C ILE A 107 12.59 -4.54 32.28
N GLU A 108 11.99 -4.36 33.45
CA GLU A 108 11.96 -5.34 34.53
C GLU A 108 10.77 -6.31 34.43
N ASP A 109 9.61 -5.84 33.94
CA ASP A 109 8.38 -6.65 33.74
C ASP A 109 7.83 -6.44 32.32
N PHE A 110 7.75 -7.52 31.54
CA PHE A 110 7.14 -7.53 30.21
C PHE A 110 5.92 -8.43 30.19
N GLN A 111 4.75 -7.81 30.14
CA GLN A 111 3.46 -8.49 30.06
C GLN A 111 3.01 -8.59 28.61
N TYR A 112 2.91 -9.81 28.09
CA TYR A 112 2.61 -10.03 26.68
C TYR A 112 1.45 -11.04 26.50
N PRO A 113 0.18 -10.66 26.86
CA PRO A 113 -0.97 -11.54 26.74
C PRO A 113 -1.61 -11.57 25.35
N ALA A 114 -1.13 -10.77 24.37
CA ALA A 114 -1.67 -10.76 23.01
C ALA A 114 -1.87 -12.17 22.45
N CYS A 115 -2.98 -12.40 21.74
CA CYS A 115 -3.36 -13.72 21.29
C CYS A 115 -3.98 -13.71 19.91
N PHE A 116 -3.57 -14.65 19.07
CA PHE A 116 -4.06 -14.84 17.71
C PHE A 116 -5.58 -14.99 17.66
N GLY A 117 -6.24 -14.22 16.80
CA GLY A 117 -7.69 -14.28 16.57
C GLY A 117 -8.54 -13.57 17.62
N ASP A 118 -7.92 -12.92 18.63
CA ASP A 118 -8.69 -12.23 19.64
C ASP A 118 -9.43 -11.01 19.06
N GLN A 119 -10.71 -10.93 19.37
CA GLN A 119 -11.61 -9.81 19.12
C GLN A 119 -11.56 -8.83 20.28
N THR A 120 -12.16 -7.66 20.14
CA THR A 120 -12.15 -6.60 21.17
C THR A 120 -12.61 -7.09 22.55
N GLY A 121 -13.56 -8.01 22.64
CA GLY A 121 -14.00 -8.61 23.88
C GLY A 121 -12.87 -9.33 24.64
N LYS A 122 -12.12 -10.17 23.95
CA LYS A 122 -10.99 -10.89 24.54
C LYS A 122 -9.81 -9.98 24.84
N ILE A 123 -9.58 -8.97 24.00
CA ILE A 123 -8.54 -7.95 24.25
C ILE A 123 -8.91 -7.11 25.49
N TYR A 124 -10.21 -6.86 25.75
CA TYR A 124 -10.68 -6.27 27.00
C TYR A 124 -10.29 -7.14 28.20
N ASP A 125 -10.49 -8.46 28.13
CA ASP A 125 -10.08 -9.38 29.19
C ASP A 125 -8.55 -9.38 29.38
N GLN A 126 -7.77 -9.30 28.30
CA GLN A 126 -6.32 -9.12 28.38
C GLN A 126 -5.98 -7.83 29.15
N ALA A 127 -6.63 -6.72 28.86
CA ALA A 127 -6.42 -5.43 29.54
C ALA A 127 -6.75 -5.51 31.04
N VAL A 128 -7.87 -6.13 31.39
CA VAL A 128 -8.31 -6.30 32.79
C VAL A 128 -7.34 -7.19 33.58
N ALA A 129 -6.76 -8.20 32.95
CA ALA A 129 -5.84 -9.18 33.58
C ALA A 129 -4.42 -8.61 33.78
N LEU A 130 -4.05 -7.48 33.20
CA LEU A 130 -2.72 -6.89 33.38
C LEU A 130 -2.45 -6.54 34.84
N LYS A 131 -1.17 -6.65 35.24
CA LYS A 131 -0.67 -6.04 36.47
C LYS A 131 -0.64 -4.52 36.34
N ASP A 132 -0.76 -3.84 37.46
CA ASP A 132 -0.87 -2.39 37.50
C ASP A 132 0.48 -1.66 37.33
N ASN A 133 0.42 -0.34 37.17
CA ASN A 133 1.54 0.60 37.05
C ASN A 133 2.41 0.42 35.78
N ILE A 134 1.77 0.16 34.65
CA ILE A 134 2.45 0.00 33.35
C ILE A 134 2.93 1.37 32.86
N ASP A 135 4.21 1.45 32.48
CA ASP A 135 4.85 2.66 31.99
C ASP A 135 4.60 2.86 30.48
N LEU A 136 4.74 1.79 29.70
CA LEU A 136 4.46 1.77 28.26
C LEU A 136 3.53 0.58 27.92
N LEU A 137 2.51 0.84 27.11
CA LEU A 137 1.66 -0.21 26.55
C LEU A 137 1.50 0.00 25.06
N THR A 138 1.54 -1.10 24.31
CA THR A 138 1.25 -1.10 22.87
C THR A 138 0.14 -2.11 22.57
N LEU A 139 -0.73 -1.77 21.59
CA LEU A 139 -1.83 -2.67 21.21
C LEU A 139 -2.25 -2.54 19.75
N THR A 140 -2.86 -3.62 19.24
CA THR A 140 -3.75 -3.63 18.08
C THR A 140 -5.08 -4.28 18.47
N ALA A 141 -6.21 -3.75 18.01
CA ALA A 141 -7.53 -4.31 18.23
C ALA A 141 -8.52 -3.84 17.16
N GLY A 142 -9.59 -4.60 16.94
CA GLY A 142 -10.69 -4.24 16.05
C GLY A 142 -10.65 -4.89 14.66
N GLY A 143 -9.51 -5.38 14.20
CA GLY A 143 -9.41 -6.06 12.89
C GLY A 143 -10.28 -7.32 12.83
N ASN A 144 -10.24 -8.16 13.87
CA ASN A 144 -11.04 -9.38 13.92
C ASN A 144 -12.54 -9.11 14.12
N ASP A 145 -12.91 -7.96 14.68
CA ASP A 145 -14.30 -7.53 14.80
C ASP A 145 -14.92 -7.18 13.45
N LEU A 146 -14.10 -6.88 12.43
CA LEU A 146 -14.54 -6.75 11.05
C LEU A 146 -14.58 -8.08 10.29
N CYS A 147 -14.63 -9.20 10.98
CA CYS A 147 -14.66 -10.51 10.37
C CYS A 147 -13.48 -10.76 9.39
N LEU A 148 -12.30 -10.20 9.68
CA LEU A 148 -11.14 -10.25 8.78
C LEU A 148 -10.79 -11.68 8.36
N SER A 149 -10.84 -12.63 9.29
CA SER A 149 -10.62 -14.05 9.01
C SER A 149 -11.58 -14.60 7.97
N ASP A 150 -12.86 -14.23 8.06
CA ASP A 150 -13.90 -14.69 7.15
C ASP A 150 -13.77 -14.02 5.77
N ILE A 151 -13.39 -12.74 5.75
CA ILE A 151 -13.05 -12.02 4.51
C ILE A 151 -11.91 -12.73 3.79
N ILE A 152 -10.79 -13.00 4.48
CA ILE A 152 -9.62 -13.67 3.90
C ILE A 152 -10.02 -15.05 3.37
N LYS A 153 -10.73 -15.85 4.16
CA LYS A 153 -11.17 -17.19 3.74
C LYS A 153 -12.08 -17.13 2.52
N SER A 154 -13.18 -16.45 2.63
CA SER A 154 -14.28 -16.59 1.68
C SER A 154 -14.22 -15.64 0.50
N CYS A 155 -13.40 -14.57 0.59
CA CYS A 155 -13.22 -13.62 -0.50
C CYS A 155 -11.87 -13.75 -1.23
N VAL A 156 -10.87 -14.45 -0.64
CA VAL A 156 -9.53 -14.55 -1.21
C VAL A 156 -9.04 -16.00 -1.32
N VAL A 157 -8.70 -16.66 -0.19
CA VAL A 157 -7.97 -17.94 -0.22
C VAL A 157 -8.86 -19.18 -0.40
N LEU A 158 -10.12 -19.14 0.01
CA LEU A 158 -11.13 -20.19 -0.20
C LEU A 158 -12.39 -19.61 -0.87
N ALA A 159 -12.20 -18.69 -1.79
CA ALA A 159 -13.25 -17.91 -2.43
C ALA A 159 -14.11 -18.72 -3.42
N TYR A 160 -14.57 -19.90 -3.00
CA TYR A 160 -15.36 -20.83 -3.81
C TYR A 160 -16.87 -20.76 -3.54
N ASP A 161 -17.29 -19.99 -2.54
CA ASP A 161 -18.71 -19.87 -2.16
C ASP A 161 -19.45 -18.73 -2.90
N GLY A 162 -18.74 -18.07 -3.79
CA GLY A 162 -19.31 -17.07 -4.72
C GLY A 162 -19.36 -15.66 -4.17
N GLU A 163 -19.70 -14.73 -5.05
CA GLU A 163 -19.72 -13.28 -4.77
C GLU A 163 -20.72 -12.91 -3.67
N ALA A 164 -21.86 -13.59 -3.62
CA ALA A 164 -22.90 -13.30 -2.62
C ALA A 164 -22.39 -13.53 -1.19
N THR A 165 -21.66 -14.63 -0.97
CA THR A 165 -21.04 -14.93 0.34
C THR A 165 -20.02 -13.89 0.73
N CYS A 166 -19.11 -13.54 -0.20
CA CYS A 166 -18.11 -12.52 0.06
C CYS A 166 -18.75 -11.16 0.39
N ASN A 167 -19.75 -10.72 -0.37
CA ASN A 167 -20.43 -9.45 -0.11
C ASN A 167 -21.17 -9.46 1.24
N ALA A 168 -21.84 -10.56 1.61
CA ALA A 168 -22.52 -10.66 2.91
C ALA A 168 -21.55 -10.49 4.10
N ILE A 169 -20.31 -10.99 3.96
CA ILE A 169 -19.28 -10.81 4.99
C ILE A 169 -18.80 -9.35 5.02
N LEU A 170 -18.58 -8.74 3.87
CA LEU A 170 -18.18 -7.33 3.79
C LEU A 170 -19.25 -6.40 4.35
N ASP A 171 -20.53 -6.70 4.10
CA ASP A 171 -21.67 -5.96 4.66
C ASP A 171 -21.69 -6.10 6.18
N LYS A 172 -21.44 -7.31 6.72
CA LYS A 172 -21.33 -7.53 8.16
C LYS A 172 -20.13 -6.81 8.79
N ALA A 173 -18.99 -6.80 8.09
CA ALA A 173 -17.82 -6.04 8.52
C ALA A 173 -18.12 -4.54 8.60
N GLN A 174 -18.83 -3.99 7.61
CA GLN A 174 -19.26 -2.59 7.63
C GLN A 174 -20.25 -2.31 8.76
N GLU A 175 -21.23 -3.19 8.99
CA GLU A 175 -22.16 -3.09 10.11
C GLU A 175 -21.42 -3.05 11.47
N ASN A 176 -20.43 -3.93 11.66
CA ASN A 176 -19.64 -3.96 12.90
C ASN A 176 -18.80 -2.69 13.07
N LEU A 177 -18.20 -2.18 11.97
CA LEU A 177 -17.47 -0.92 12.01
C LEU A 177 -18.35 0.24 12.47
N ASP A 178 -19.57 0.30 11.94
CA ASP A 178 -20.49 1.40 12.23
C ASP A 178 -21.15 1.30 13.60
N SER A 179 -21.32 0.08 14.15
CA SER A 179 -22.15 -0.17 15.33
C SER A 179 -21.39 -0.49 16.61
N ILE A 180 -20.26 -1.24 16.53
CA ILE A 180 -19.64 -1.78 17.76
C ILE A 180 -18.16 -1.42 17.95
N VAL A 181 -17.38 -1.28 16.89
CA VAL A 181 -15.91 -1.17 16.99
C VAL A 181 -15.50 0.02 17.86
N LYS A 182 -16.08 1.19 17.64
CA LYS A 182 -15.71 2.39 18.40
C LYS A 182 -16.01 2.24 19.90
N ASP A 183 -17.16 1.72 20.25
CA ASP A 183 -17.56 1.54 21.65
C ASP A 183 -16.76 0.45 22.34
N ASN A 184 -16.50 -0.66 21.65
CA ASN A 184 -15.68 -1.75 22.15
C ASN A 184 -14.23 -1.29 22.44
N VAL A 185 -13.62 -0.59 21.50
CA VAL A 185 -12.25 -0.05 21.67
C VAL A 185 -12.22 0.98 22.81
N LYS A 186 -13.23 1.85 22.91
CA LYS A 186 -13.34 2.78 24.02
C LYS A 186 -13.37 2.06 25.37
N GLN A 187 -14.07 0.93 25.48
CA GLN A 187 -14.13 0.14 26.71
C GLN A 187 -12.75 -0.45 27.07
N ILE A 188 -11.97 -0.97 26.09
CA ILE A 188 -10.62 -1.44 26.32
C ILE A 188 -9.75 -0.31 26.87
N LEU A 189 -9.75 0.85 26.21
CA LEU A 189 -8.95 1.99 26.63
C LEU A 189 -9.33 2.49 28.03
N LYS A 190 -10.63 2.49 28.38
CA LYS A 190 -11.08 2.81 29.72
C LYS A 190 -10.64 1.79 30.77
N ALA A 191 -10.63 0.50 30.44
CA ALA A 191 -10.16 -0.54 31.35
C ALA A 191 -8.67 -0.38 31.69
N LEU A 192 -7.85 0.10 30.73
CA LEU A 192 -6.43 0.40 30.92
C LEU A 192 -6.19 1.53 31.92
N ASP A 193 -7.16 2.41 32.19
CA ASP A 193 -6.94 3.56 33.09
C ASP A 193 -6.48 3.13 34.48
N SER A 194 -7.03 2.04 35.02
CA SER A 194 -6.59 1.48 36.29
C SER A 194 -5.23 0.80 36.26
N LYS A 195 -4.75 0.39 35.08
CA LYS A 195 -3.55 -0.40 34.85
C LYS A 195 -2.31 0.43 34.58
N MET A 196 -2.48 1.56 33.94
CA MET A 196 -1.38 2.44 33.57
C MET A 196 -0.85 3.22 34.75
N ALA A 197 0.45 3.49 34.75
CA ALA A 197 1.09 4.48 35.61
C ALA A 197 0.53 5.89 35.32
N LYS A 198 0.66 6.82 36.27
CA LYS A 198 0.14 8.19 36.10
C LYS A 198 0.70 8.89 34.86
N ASP A 199 1.99 8.67 34.59
CA ASP A 199 2.70 9.24 33.45
C ASP A 199 2.94 8.17 32.35
N GLY A 200 2.11 7.12 32.34
CA GLY A 200 2.18 6.03 31.39
C GLY A 200 1.76 6.44 30.01
N VAL A 201 2.27 5.71 29.03
CA VAL A 201 2.06 5.95 27.61
C VAL A 201 1.42 4.73 26.93
N VAL A 202 0.38 4.95 26.16
CA VAL A 202 -0.29 3.92 25.37
C VAL A 202 -0.18 4.24 23.88
N VAL A 203 0.35 3.30 23.11
CA VAL A 203 0.43 3.40 21.66
C VAL A 203 -0.57 2.43 21.01
N TYR A 204 -1.55 2.96 20.32
CA TYR A 204 -2.50 2.20 19.54
C TYR A 204 -2.04 2.10 18.10
N ASN A 205 -1.68 0.90 17.64
CA ASN A 205 -1.24 0.69 16.25
C ASN A 205 -2.42 0.39 15.35
N GLY A 206 -2.47 1.02 14.19
CA GLY A 206 -3.45 0.75 13.14
C GLY A 206 -3.12 -0.49 12.34
N TYR A 207 -3.83 -0.66 11.23
CA TYR A 207 -3.65 -1.72 10.24
C TYR A 207 -3.27 -1.11 8.89
N ALA A 208 -2.39 -1.75 8.13
CA ALA A 208 -2.06 -1.25 6.80
C ALA A 208 -2.90 -1.96 5.72
N ARG A 209 -3.19 -1.24 4.64
CA ARG A 209 -3.88 -1.79 3.48
C ARG A 209 -3.05 -2.87 2.81
N PHE A 210 -3.67 -4.00 2.49
CA PHE A 210 -2.96 -5.16 1.98
C PHE A 210 -2.54 -5.05 0.51
N PHE A 211 -3.34 -4.37 -0.32
CA PHE A 211 -3.30 -4.56 -1.76
C PHE A 211 -2.99 -3.28 -2.52
N ASN A 212 -2.09 -3.40 -3.50
CA ASN A 212 -1.96 -2.42 -4.56
C ASN A 212 -3.17 -2.48 -5.51
N GLU A 213 -3.60 -1.34 -6.05
CA GLU A 213 -4.82 -1.18 -6.83
C GLU A 213 -4.58 -0.81 -8.30
N GLU A 214 -3.31 -0.81 -8.76
CA GLU A 214 -2.95 -0.23 -10.06
C GLU A 214 -3.38 -1.08 -11.28
N ASN A 215 -3.39 -2.40 -11.16
CA ASN A 215 -3.65 -3.28 -12.30
C ASN A 215 -4.44 -4.54 -11.96
N GLU A 216 -4.90 -5.27 -12.99
CA GLU A 216 -5.68 -6.51 -12.86
C GLU A 216 -4.80 -7.79 -12.87
N ASP A 217 -3.50 -7.69 -12.72
CA ASP A 217 -2.61 -8.85 -12.79
C ASP A 217 -2.89 -9.88 -11.70
N CYS A 218 -3.24 -9.44 -10.51
CA CYS A 218 -3.67 -10.32 -9.42
C CYS A 218 -4.95 -11.12 -9.74
N ALA A 219 -5.86 -10.56 -10.51
CA ALA A 219 -7.08 -11.25 -10.90
C ALA A 219 -6.89 -12.16 -12.12
N THR A 220 -6.01 -11.77 -13.06
CA THR A 220 -5.87 -12.40 -14.37
C THR A 220 -4.68 -13.34 -14.49
N LYS A 221 -3.56 -13.00 -13.84
CA LYS A 221 -2.29 -13.74 -13.95
C LYS A 221 -1.94 -14.56 -12.72
N GLN A 222 -2.55 -14.26 -11.57
CA GLN A 222 -2.28 -14.94 -10.30
C GLN A 222 -3.48 -15.79 -9.86
N ASP A 223 -3.23 -16.78 -9.00
CA ASP A 223 -4.22 -17.60 -8.32
C ASP A 223 -4.08 -17.43 -6.81
N TRP A 224 -5.03 -16.75 -6.20
CA TRP A 224 -5.04 -16.46 -4.77
C TRP A 224 -5.75 -17.53 -3.94
N ALA A 225 -6.34 -18.54 -4.58
CA ALA A 225 -7.02 -19.64 -3.94
C ALA A 225 -6.14 -20.91 -3.95
N PRO A 226 -5.13 -21.00 -3.06
CA PRO A 226 -4.15 -22.09 -3.07
C PRO A 226 -4.76 -23.49 -2.84
N PHE A 227 -5.99 -23.56 -2.36
CA PHE A 227 -6.70 -24.80 -2.08
C PHE A 227 -7.67 -25.17 -3.20
N TYR A 228 -7.33 -24.92 -4.46
CA TYR A 228 -8.23 -25.15 -5.60
C TYR A 228 -8.79 -26.59 -5.69
N TRP A 229 -8.10 -27.59 -5.13
CA TRP A 229 -8.56 -28.97 -5.03
C TRP A 229 -9.82 -29.10 -4.15
N TYR A 230 -10.04 -28.23 -3.18
CA TYR A 230 -11.25 -28.15 -2.37
C TYR A 230 -12.50 -27.94 -3.22
N ARG A 231 -12.41 -27.12 -4.25
CA ARG A 231 -13.45 -26.91 -5.25
C ARG A 231 -13.95 -28.21 -5.86
N TYR A 232 -13.02 -29.07 -6.29
CA TYR A 232 -13.38 -30.32 -6.97
C TYR A 232 -13.94 -31.37 -6.03
N LEU A 233 -13.57 -31.33 -4.75
CA LEU A 233 -14.13 -32.22 -3.75
C LEU A 233 -15.56 -31.88 -3.36
N GLN A 234 -15.96 -30.62 -3.50
CA GLN A 234 -17.26 -30.09 -3.09
C GLN A 234 -18.15 -29.64 -4.26
N ASP A 235 -17.75 -29.88 -5.49
CA ASP A 235 -18.44 -29.40 -6.70
C ASP A 235 -18.70 -27.88 -6.67
N LYS A 236 -17.76 -27.12 -6.12
CA LYS A 236 -17.83 -25.65 -6.02
C LYS A 236 -17.50 -24.98 -7.34
N PRO A 237 -18.02 -23.77 -7.61
CA PRO A 237 -17.59 -22.96 -8.75
C PRO A 237 -16.10 -22.61 -8.65
N GLY A 238 -15.53 -21.98 -9.70
CA GLY A 238 -14.18 -21.46 -9.67
C GLY A 238 -13.99 -20.40 -8.59
N PRO A 239 -12.74 -20.16 -8.16
CA PRO A 239 -12.46 -19.14 -7.15
C PRO A 239 -12.82 -17.76 -7.69
N LEU A 240 -13.19 -16.87 -6.77
CA LEU A 240 -13.44 -15.48 -7.10
C LEU A 240 -12.10 -14.81 -7.45
N PRO A 241 -11.97 -14.14 -8.61
CA PRO A 241 -10.75 -13.42 -8.96
C PRO A 241 -10.55 -12.21 -8.04
N LEU A 242 -9.30 -11.94 -7.67
CA LEU A 242 -8.94 -10.79 -6.82
C LEU A 242 -8.83 -9.51 -7.67
N THR A 243 -9.97 -9.03 -8.17
CA THR A 243 -10.08 -7.85 -9.04
C THR A 243 -9.66 -6.56 -8.32
N VAL A 244 -9.34 -5.51 -9.09
CA VAL A 244 -9.08 -4.16 -8.55
C VAL A 244 -10.24 -3.68 -7.69
N ASP A 245 -11.48 -3.86 -8.14
CA ASP A 245 -12.67 -3.42 -7.38
C ASP A 245 -12.79 -4.14 -6.03
N ARG A 246 -12.47 -5.45 -5.97
CA ARG A 246 -12.48 -6.20 -4.72
C ARG A 246 -11.38 -5.74 -3.79
N ARG A 247 -10.17 -5.50 -4.30
CA ARG A 247 -9.04 -4.96 -3.53
C ARG A 247 -9.35 -3.57 -2.96
N LYS A 248 -9.97 -2.70 -3.76
CA LYS A 248 -10.47 -1.39 -3.30
C LYS A 248 -11.46 -1.49 -2.16
N LYS A 249 -12.40 -2.46 -2.20
CA LYS A 249 -13.33 -2.69 -1.09
C LYS A 249 -12.59 -3.05 0.22
N PHE A 250 -11.59 -3.93 0.15
CA PHE A 250 -10.82 -4.32 1.33
C PHE A 250 -9.99 -3.16 1.87
N ASN A 251 -9.27 -2.46 1.01
CA ASN A 251 -8.46 -1.31 1.40
C ASN A 251 -9.32 -0.17 1.99
N LYS A 252 -10.51 0.07 1.41
CA LYS A 252 -11.46 1.04 1.95
C LYS A 252 -11.91 0.66 3.36
N LEU A 253 -12.16 -0.62 3.63
CA LEU A 253 -12.55 -1.09 4.95
C LEU A 253 -11.40 -0.89 5.96
N THR A 254 -10.15 -1.19 5.57
CA THR A 254 -8.97 -0.95 6.42
C THR A 254 -8.78 0.53 6.72
N THR A 255 -8.94 1.40 5.72
CA THR A 255 -8.86 2.86 5.92
C THR A 255 -9.94 3.35 6.87
N ALA A 256 -11.18 2.91 6.67
CA ALA A 256 -12.31 3.29 7.53
C ALA A 256 -12.13 2.79 8.98
N LEU A 257 -11.56 1.60 9.16
CA LEU A 257 -11.18 1.10 10.48
C LEU A 257 -10.15 2.02 11.14
N ASN A 258 -9.06 2.36 10.45
CA ASN A 258 -8.02 3.24 10.99
C ASN A 258 -8.58 4.62 11.36
N ASP A 259 -9.49 5.16 10.57
CA ASP A 259 -10.13 6.44 10.86
C ASP A 259 -11.00 6.33 12.12
N ALA A 260 -11.78 5.24 12.24
CA ALA A 260 -12.58 4.98 13.44
C ALA A 260 -11.72 4.82 14.71
N LEU A 261 -10.61 4.09 14.60
CA LEU A 261 -9.65 3.88 15.70
C LEU A 261 -8.98 5.18 16.12
N ARG A 262 -8.54 6.00 15.15
CA ARG A 262 -7.94 7.31 15.40
C ARG A 262 -8.91 8.24 16.12
N ASP A 263 -10.18 8.26 15.68
CA ASP A 263 -11.25 9.03 16.34
C ASP A 263 -11.44 8.62 17.80
N VAL A 264 -11.50 7.30 18.06
CA VAL A 264 -11.67 6.80 19.45
C VAL A 264 -10.48 7.18 20.31
N VAL A 265 -9.26 6.97 19.83
CA VAL A 265 -8.02 7.33 20.53
C VAL A 265 -8.02 8.82 20.86
N HIS A 266 -8.36 9.68 19.90
CA HIS A 266 -8.44 11.12 20.11
C HIS A 266 -9.49 11.50 21.17
N ASN A 267 -10.70 10.94 21.07
CA ASN A 267 -11.80 11.26 21.97
C ASN A 267 -11.60 10.74 23.39
N VAL A 268 -10.86 9.63 23.56
CA VAL A 268 -10.60 9.04 24.89
C VAL A 268 -9.43 9.75 25.59
N ALA A 269 -8.56 10.41 24.86
CA ALA A 269 -7.34 11.02 25.42
C ALA A 269 -7.60 11.95 26.60
N ASP A 270 -8.70 12.71 26.58
CA ASP A 270 -9.12 13.60 27.68
C ASP A 270 -9.91 12.89 28.79
N GLU A 271 -10.25 11.62 28.59
CA GLU A 271 -11.09 10.84 29.53
C GLU A 271 -10.27 9.84 30.38
N VAL A 272 -8.96 9.71 30.14
CA VAL A 272 -8.05 8.79 30.83
C VAL A 272 -6.86 9.53 31.44
N LYS A 273 -6.19 8.92 32.43
CA LYS A 273 -5.08 9.57 33.16
C LYS A 273 -3.71 9.41 32.46
N TYR A 274 -3.60 8.48 31.53
CA TYR A 274 -2.36 8.21 30.78
C TYR A 274 -2.36 8.95 29.43
N LYS A 275 -1.21 9.07 28.80
CA LYS A 275 -1.12 9.60 27.43
C LYS A 275 -1.34 8.52 26.40
N ILE A 276 -2.15 8.80 25.39
CA ILE A 276 -2.47 7.85 24.32
C ILE A 276 -2.31 8.48 22.94
N GLY A 277 -1.81 7.71 22.00
CA GLY A 277 -1.73 8.13 20.60
C GLY A 277 -1.87 6.99 19.62
N PHE A 278 -2.33 7.34 18.41
CA PHE A 278 -2.48 6.41 17.31
C PHE A 278 -1.21 6.41 16.45
N ALA A 279 -0.63 5.24 16.24
CA ALA A 279 0.49 5.02 15.32
C ALA A 279 -0.04 4.47 14.01
N ASN A 280 0.04 5.27 12.96
CA ASN A 280 -0.37 4.88 11.61
C ASN A 280 0.84 4.40 10.80
N TRP A 281 0.95 3.11 10.59
CA TRP A 281 1.98 2.51 9.75
C TRP A 281 1.49 2.15 8.34
N ASP A 282 0.29 2.59 7.96
CA ASP A 282 -0.24 2.47 6.60
C ASP A 282 0.46 3.49 5.68
N LEU A 283 1.57 3.07 5.09
CA LEU A 283 2.49 3.92 4.35
C LEU A 283 2.04 4.22 2.91
N TRP A 284 1.00 3.54 2.43
CA TRP A 284 0.57 3.60 1.02
C TRP A 284 -0.05 4.94 0.60
N GLY A 285 -0.14 5.88 1.49
CA GLY A 285 -0.45 7.28 1.19
C GLY A 285 0.79 8.10 0.80
N ILE A 286 1.99 7.52 0.90
CA ILE A 286 3.27 8.14 0.57
C ILE A 286 3.75 7.52 -0.74
N ASP A 287 3.91 8.34 -1.78
CA ASP A 287 4.38 7.86 -3.10
C ASP A 287 5.77 7.23 -3.00
N GLY A 288 5.98 6.18 -3.79
CA GLY A 288 7.24 5.45 -3.84
C GLY A 288 7.42 4.41 -2.73
N VAL A 289 6.44 4.22 -1.82
CA VAL A 289 6.46 3.12 -0.87
C VAL A 289 5.80 1.91 -1.52
N SER A 290 6.58 0.87 -1.78
CA SER A 290 6.12 -0.46 -2.18
C SER A 290 6.07 -1.38 -0.97
N GLY A 291 5.42 -2.52 -1.06
CA GLY A 291 5.31 -3.48 0.06
C GLY A 291 3.92 -4.06 0.21
N GLN A 292 2.98 -3.62 -0.62
CA GLN A 292 1.65 -4.21 -0.73
C GLN A 292 1.67 -5.47 -1.60
N MET A 293 0.77 -6.39 -1.31
CA MET A 293 0.45 -7.48 -2.24
C MET A 293 -0.18 -6.92 -3.53
N CYS A 294 -0.09 -7.67 -4.61
CA CYS A 294 -0.58 -7.23 -5.94
C CYS A 294 0.17 -6.05 -6.56
N ASP A 295 1.37 -5.74 -6.09
CA ASP A 295 2.25 -4.78 -6.75
C ASP A 295 2.54 -5.23 -8.19
N PRO A 296 2.61 -4.29 -9.16
CA PRO A 296 2.93 -4.62 -10.56
C PRO A 296 4.26 -5.35 -10.77
N SER A 297 5.22 -5.16 -9.88
CA SER A 297 6.52 -5.85 -9.93
C SER A 297 6.47 -7.31 -9.48
N SER A 298 5.41 -7.72 -8.75
CA SER A 298 5.31 -9.05 -8.15
C SER A 298 5.37 -10.18 -9.19
N SER A 299 6.26 -11.15 -8.94
CA SER A 299 6.35 -12.37 -9.74
C SER A 299 5.26 -13.40 -9.42
N GLY A 300 4.51 -13.21 -8.33
CA GLY A 300 3.57 -14.18 -7.78
C GLY A 300 4.20 -15.22 -6.86
N THR A 301 5.53 -15.32 -6.77
CA THR A 301 6.20 -16.22 -5.81
C THR A 301 6.12 -15.70 -4.38
N TYR A 302 6.44 -16.55 -3.42
CA TYR A 302 6.73 -16.14 -2.06
C TYR A 302 7.83 -17.05 -1.46
N PRO A 303 8.95 -16.48 -0.96
CA PRO A 303 9.38 -15.08 -1.07
C PRO A 303 9.48 -14.60 -2.53
N ASP A 304 9.34 -13.30 -2.77
CA ASP A 304 9.38 -12.71 -4.10
C ASP A 304 10.63 -11.83 -4.29
N ASP A 305 11.61 -12.32 -5.06
CA ASP A 305 12.86 -11.61 -5.32
C ASP A 305 12.64 -10.26 -6.06
N LYS A 306 11.50 -10.12 -6.72
CA LYS A 306 11.11 -8.87 -7.39
C LYS A 306 10.40 -7.89 -6.47
N GLN A 307 9.98 -8.36 -5.32
CA GLN A 307 9.30 -7.57 -4.29
C GLN A 307 9.93 -7.85 -2.90
N PRO A 308 11.22 -7.52 -2.70
CA PRO A 308 11.93 -7.79 -1.45
C PRO A 308 11.42 -6.97 -0.26
N ASP A 309 10.69 -5.91 -0.52
CA ASP A 309 10.11 -4.95 0.42
C ASP A 309 8.66 -5.26 0.80
N LEU A 310 8.11 -6.40 0.37
CA LEU A 310 6.78 -6.85 0.76
C LEU A 310 6.66 -6.95 2.29
N LEU A 311 5.65 -6.30 2.87
CA LEU A 311 5.45 -6.21 4.33
C LEU A 311 4.55 -7.30 4.91
N PHE A 312 4.00 -8.17 4.08
CA PHE A 312 3.03 -9.20 4.49
C PHE A 312 3.43 -10.59 4.03
N PHE A 313 3.06 -11.59 4.81
CA PHE A 313 3.06 -12.97 4.34
C PHE A 313 1.95 -13.17 3.30
N LYS A 314 2.30 -13.75 2.14
CA LYS A 314 1.33 -14.14 1.12
C LYS A 314 1.55 -15.59 0.67
N PRO A 315 0.54 -16.25 0.07
CA PRO A 315 0.78 -17.53 -0.60
C PRO A 315 1.60 -17.33 -1.88
N ASP A 316 2.19 -18.42 -2.39
CA ASP A 316 2.65 -18.47 -3.78
C ASP A 316 1.40 -18.44 -4.67
N THR A 317 1.28 -17.40 -5.49
CA THR A 317 0.09 -17.12 -6.32
C THR A 317 0.31 -17.40 -7.81
N ARG A 318 1.41 -18.07 -8.17
CA ARG A 318 1.65 -18.43 -9.57
C ARG A 318 0.60 -19.43 -10.05
N LYS A 319 0.07 -19.22 -11.22
CA LYS A 319 -0.88 -20.15 -11.89
C LYS A 319 -0.25 -21.48 -12.33
N SER A 320 1.00 -21.75 -11.97
CA SER A 320 1.70 -22.95 -12.40
C SER A 320 1.60 -24.06 -11.38
N LEU A 321 1.28 -25.23 -11.87
CA LEU A 321 1.60 -26.59 -11.36
C LEU A 321 1.66 -26.73 -9.84
N TRP A 322 0.53 -27.00 -9.22
CA TRP A 322 0.48 -27.43 -7.81
C TRP A 322 1.12 -28.79 -7.64
N ARG A 323 2.08 -28.88 -6.72
CA ARG A 323 2.71 -30.13 -6.36
C ARG A 323 1.96 -30.75 -5.18
N PHE A 324 1.42 -31.93 -5.38
CA PHE A 324 0.78 -32.70 -4.31
C PHE A 324 1.75 -33.72 -3.72
N PRO A 325 1.82 -33.87 -2.39
CA PRO A 325 2.46 -35.01 -1.78
C PRO A 325 1.56 -36.25 -1.99
N LEU A 326 1.78 -36.98 -3.05
CA LEU A 326 1.17 -38.31 -3.19
C LEU A 326 1.87 -39.24 -2.19
N LYS A 327 1.11 -39.83 -1.28
CA LYS A 327 1.65 -40.91 -0.42
C LYS A 327 2.24 -41.99 -1.29
N LYS A 328 3.55 -42.16 -1.24
CA LYS A 328 4.22 -43.34 -1.82
C LYS A 328 3.56 -44.57 -1.22
N LYS A 329 3.06 -45.49 -2.06
CA LYS A 329 2.49 -46.77 -1.62
C LYS A 329 3.57 -47.48 -0.85
N ARG A 330 3.37 -47.76 0.45
CA ARG A 330 4.33 -48.46 1.31
C ARG A 330 4.77 -49.74 0.65
N SER A 331 6.07 -49.96 0.52
CA SER A 331 6.64 -51.31 0.45
C SER A 331 6.50 -51.96 1.84
N ALA A 332 6.34 -53.25 1.87
CA ALA A 332 5.84 -54.03 3.01
C ALA A 332 6.73 -54.08 4.26
N ASP A 333 7.73 -53.26 4.40
CA ASP A 333 8.63 -53.23 5.57
C ASP A 333 8.77 -51.83 6.16
N GLY A 334 8.16 -51.63 7.33
CA GLY A 334 8.59 -50.78 8.43
C GLY A 334 8.51 -49.25 8.23
N ASP A 335 7.68 -48.63 9.01
CA ASP A 335 7.80 -47.35 9.71
C ASP A 335 8.71 -46.27 9.09
N ASP A 336 8.15 -45.50 8.15
CA ASP A 336 8.69 -44.20 7.76
C ASP A 336 7.56 -43.19 7.61
N THR A 337 7.41 -42.38 8.63
CA THR A 337 6.65 -41.13 8.55
C THR A 337 7.45 -40.17 7.68
N VAL A 338 7.04 -40.00 6.42
CA VAL A 338 7.60 -39.02 5.53
C VAL A 338 7.10 -37.66 5.96
N ILE A 339 7.97 -36.83 6.52
CA ILE A 339 7.73 -35.43 6.75
C ILE A 339 7.87 -34.73 5.37
N VAL A 340 6.80 -34.14 4.87
CA VAL A 340 6.83 -33.36 3.65
C VAL A 340 7.25 -31.94 4.01
N ASP A 341 8.36 -31.49 3.47
CA ASP A 341 8.79 -30.10 3.62
C ASP A 341 7.82 -29.16 2.92
N VAL A 342 7.77 -27.90 3.37
CA VAL A 342 6.81 -26.86 2.98
C VAL A 342 6.88 -26.52 1.49
N ASP A 343 7.95 -26.86 0.81
CA ASP A 343 8.15 -26.64 -0.63
C ASP A 343 7.63 -27.79 -1.52
N GLY A 344 7.08 -28.84 -0.91
CA GLY A 344 6.54 -30.01 -1.64
C GLY A 344 7.61 -30.97 -2.17
N THR A 345 8.85 -30.91 -1.65
CA THR A 345 9.90 -31.86 -1.97
C THR A 345 10.02 -32.92 -0.87
N VAL A 346 10.18 -34.16 -1.26
CA VAL A 346 10.57 -35.29 -0.41
C VAL A 346 11.95 -35.70 -0.90
N ASP A 347 12.99 -35.48 -0.11
CA ASP A 347 14.38 -35.82 -0.46
C ASP A 347 14.81 -35.37 -1.86
N GLY A 348 14.35 -34.17 -2.29
CA GLY A 348 14.71 -33.60 -3.60
C GLY A 348 13.96 -34.18 -4.82
N GLU A 349 13.00 -35.07 -4.62
CA GLU A 349 12.22 -35.69 -5.69
C GLU A 349 10.83 -35.04 -5.81
N VAL A 350 10.46 -34.56 -7.01
CA VAL A 350 9.14 -34.00 -7.32
C VAL A 350 8.11 -35.11 -7.32
N VAL A 351 7.14 -35.07 -6.39
CA VAL A 351 6.17 -36.14 -6.16
C VAL A 351 4.93 -36.08 -7.07
N GLY A 352 4.83 -35.11 -7.93
CA GLY A 352 3.81 -35.00 -8.99
C GLY A 352 3.50 -33.55 -9.33
N GLU A 353 3.34 -33.28 -10.59
CA GLU A 353 2.93 -31.98 -11.14
C GLU A 353 1.50 -32.10 -11.69
N TRP A 354 0.66 -31.15 -11.34
CA TRP A 354 -0.68 -31.08 -11.87
C TRP A 354 -0.98 -29.70 -12.49
N ASP A 355 -1.42 -29.73 -13.72
CA ASP A 355 -1.93 -28.54 -14.43
C ASP A 355 -3.29 -28.14 -13.83
N THR A 356 -3.36 -26.98 -13.17
CA THR A 356 -4.58 -26.44 -12.55
C THR A 356 -5.68 -26.09 -13.57
N SER A 357 -5.34 -26.04 -14.85
CA SER A 357 -6.30 -25.82 -15.94
C SER A 357 -7.10 -27.09 -16.25
N VAL A 358 -6.62 -28.26 -15.80
CA VAL A 358 -7.26 -29.56 -16.05
C VAL A 358 -7.89 -30.11 -14.77
N PRO A 359 -9.19 -30.46 -14.76
CA PRO A 359 -9.81 -31.08 -13.59
C PRO A 359 -9.12 -32.38 -13.18
N PRO A 360 -8.94 -32.64 -11.87
CA PRO A 360 -8.35 -33.88 -11.38
C PRO A 360 -9.16 -35.11 -11.82
N THR A 361 -8.46 -36.20 -12.10
CA THR A 361 -9.09 -37.49 -12.37
C THR A 361 -9.81 -38.02 -11.11
N GLN A 362 -10.70 -38.98 -11.28
CA GLN A 362 -11.42 -39.57 -10.15
C GLN A 362 -10.45 -40.23 -9.16
N GLU A 363 -9.41 -40.90 -9.63
CA GLU A 363 -8.38 -41.53 -8.82
C GLU A 363 -7.58 -40.47 -8.00
N GLN A 364 -7.25 -39.33 -8.60
CA GLN A 364 -6.61 -38.23 -7.91
C GLN A 364 -7.52 -37.61 -6.84
N ARG A 365 -8.83 -37.45 -7.13
CA ARG A 365 -9.82 -36.98 -6.15
C ARG A 365 -9.95 -37.93 -4.96
N GLU A 366 -9.97 -39.25 -5.20
CA GLU A 366 -10.04 -40.26 -4.15
C GLU A 366 -8.77 -40.29 -3.29
N ALA A 367 -7.60 -40.16 -3.92
CA ALA A 367 -6.32 -40.05 -3.21
C ALA A 367 -6.25 -38.80 -2.32
N ILE A 368 -6.70 -37.65 -2.83
CA ILE A 368 -6.79 -36.43 -2.05
C ILE A 368 -7.78 -36.56 -0.89
N ARG A 369 -8.99 -37.11 -1.14
CA ARG A 369 -9.98 -37.36 -0.08
C ARG A 369 -9.44 -38.24 1.05
N ALA A 370 -8.66 -39.23 0.70
CA ALA A 370 -8.08 -40.14 1.71
C ALA A 370 -7.03 -39.46 2.63
N THR A 371 -6.50 -38.32 2.23
CA THR A 371 -5.50 -37.55 3.01
C THR A 371 -6.10 -36.44 3.86
N LEU A 372 -7.39 -36.11 3.63
CA LEU A 372 -8.06 -34.98 4.29
C LEU A 372 -8.90 -35.46 5.49
N PRO A 373 -9.04 -34.62 6.53
CA PRO A 373 -10.05 -34.84 7.55
C PRO A 373 -11.45 -34.84 6.90
N PRO A 374 -12.43 -35.53 7.50
CA PRO A 374 -13.80 -35.50 6.99
C PRO A 374 -14.30 -34.08 6.88
N LEU A 375 -14.88 -33.74 5.72
CA LEU A 375 -15.43 -32.42 5.47
C LEU A 375 -16.65 -32.20 6.39
N PRO A 376 -16.78 -31.01 7.00
CA PRO A 376 -17.97 -30.70 7.80
C PRO A 376 -19.22 -30.70 6.92
N GLU A 377 -20.34 -31.15 7.50
CA GLU A 377 -21.65 -31.05 6.83
C GLU A 377 -21.97 -29.60 6.50
N LYS A 378 -22.66 -29.37 5.36
CA LYS A 378 -23.14 -28.04 4.97
C LYS A 378 -24.13 -27.53 6.01
N ASP A 379 -23.84 -26.39 6.58
CA ASP A 379 -24.72 -25.68 7.49
C ASP A 379 -25.01 -24.29 6.90
N LEU A 380 -26.11 -24.18 6.20
CA LEU A 380 -26.53 -22.96 5.53
C LEU A 380 -27.28 -22.04 6.50
N ASP A 381 -26.91 -20.77 6.52
CA ASP A 381 -27.68 -19.73 7.22
C ASP A 381 -28.96 -19.35 6.43
N ALA A 382 -29.75 -18.39 6.96
CA ALA A 382 -30.97 -17.92 6.34
C ALA A 382 -30.78 -17.29 4.95
N ASN A 383 -29.55 -16.90 4.61
CA ASN A 383 -29.15 -16.31 3.33
C ASN A 383 -28.49 -17.33 2.39
N GLY A 384 -28.46 -18.61 2.76
CA GLY A 384 -27.82 -19.67 1.98
C GLY A 384 -26.29 -19.69 2.08
N VAL A 385 -25.71 -19.00 3.04
CA VAL A 385 -24.28 -18.94 3.30
C VAL A 385 -23.85 -20.15 4.11
N ASP A 386 -22.85 -20.91 3.62
CA ASP A 386 -22.36 -22.10 4.30
C ASP A 386 -21.50 -21.75 5.52
N ARG A 387 -22.10 -21.83 6.71
CA ARG A 387 -21.40 -21.58 7.99
C ARG A 387 -20.27 -22.57 8.25
N ALA A 388 -20.27 -23.76 7.63
CA ALA A 388 -19.19 -24.72 7.81
C ALA A 388 -17.85 -24.19 7.26
N VAL A 389 -17.89 -23.33 6.24
CA VAL A 389 -16.71 -22.64 5.70
C VAL A 389 -16.13 -21.68 6.74
N TYR A 390 -16.98 -21.00 7.50
CA TYR A 390 -16.57 -20.04 8.54
C TYR A 390 -16.12 -20.72 9.83
N ARG A 391 -16.57 -21.95 10.07
CA ARG A 391 -16.18 -22.75 11.25
C ARG A 391 -14.83 -23.39 11.11
N SER A 392 -14.16 -23.27 9.97
CA SER A 392 -12.80 -23.76 9.86
C SER A 392 -11.95 -22.94 10.81
N SER A 393 -11.46 -23.61 11.83
CA SER A 393 -10.71 -23.11 12.97
C SER A 393 -9.36 -22.46 12.63
N LEU A 394 -9.07 -22.23 11.34
CA LEU A 394 -7.81 -21.69 10.84
C LEU A 394 -7.42 -20.34 11.49
N TRP A 395 -8.39 -19.57 11.94
CA TRP A 395 -8.18 -18.22 12.46
C TRP A 395 -9.02 -17.90 13.70
N ASN A 396 -9.56 -18.89 14.40
CA ASN A 396 -10.30 -18.64 15.64
C ASN A 396 -9.34 -18.52 16.83
N SER A 397 -9.68 -17.66 17.80
CA SER A 397 -8.88 -17.44 18.99
C SER A 397 -8.61 -18.73 19.78
N ALA A 398 -7.38 -18.81 20.33
CA ALA A 398 -6.91 -19.93 21.14
C ALA A 398 -7.29 -19.83 22.62
N ASN A 399 -7.94 -18.78 23.09
CA ASN A 399 -8.16 -18.56 24.51
C ASN A 399 -9.60 -18.84 24.95
N PRO A 400 -9.96 -20.12 25.29
CA PRO A 400 -11.32 -20.47 25.73
C PRO A 400 -11.69 -19.94 27.12
N ALA A 401 -10.72 -19.50 27.94
CA ALA A 401 -11.00 -18.99 29.28
C ALA A 401 -11.58 -17.56 29.27
N ALA A 402 -11.26 -16.77 28.24
CA ALA A 402 -11.78 -15.40 28.11
C ALA A 402 -13.29 -15.36 27.87
N GLU A 403 -13.84 -16.33 27.16
CA GLU A 403 -15.28 -16.43 26.87
C GLU A 403 -16.16 -16.61 28.12
N ALA A 404 -15.67 -17.39 29.08
CA ALA A 404 -16.42 -17.61 30.32
C ALA A 404 -16.49 -16.37 31.21
N LEU A 405 -15.45 -15.54 31.20
CA LEU A 405 -15.41 -14.26 31.92
C LEU A 405 -16.26 -13.21 31.21
N HIS A 406 -16.23 -13.19 29.89
CA HIS A 406 -16.98 -12.24 29.06
C HIS A 406 -18.51 -12.39 29.21
N ALA A 407 -19.00 -13.62 29.32
CA ALA A 407 -20.43 -13.90 29.54
C ALA A 407 -20.97 -13.42 30.89
N LEU A 408 -20.11 -13.09 31.84
CA LEU A 408 -20.47 -12.69 33.19
C LEU A 408 -20.46 -11.18 33.44
N ASP A 409 -19.86 -10.38 32.57
CA ASP A 409 -19.74 -8.93 32.70
C ASP A 409 -20.62 -8.18 31.70
N ALA A 410 -21.71 -7.61 32.16
CA ALA A 410 -22.62 -6.75 31.39
C ALA A 410 -21.94 -5.44 30.87
N ARG A 411 -20.67 -5.20 31.19
CA ARG A 411 -19.85 -4.06 30.71
C ARG A 411 -18.83 -4.47 29.63
N ALA A 412 -18.79 -5.75 29.28
CA ALA A 412 -17.88 -6.26 28.28
C ALA A 412 -18.23 -5.72 26.87
N PRO A 413 -17.24 -5.57 25.99
CA PRO A 413 -17.46 -5.20 24.60
C PRO A 413 -18.45 -6.12 23.87
N ALA A 414 -19.24 -5.57 22.97
CA ALA A 414 -20.24 -6.32 22.22
C ALA A 414 -19.56 -7.33 21.27
N ALA A 415 -20.10 -8.55 21.19
CA ALA A 415 -19.62 -9.55 20.27
C ALA A 415 -19.91 -9.15 18.80
N PRO A 416 -18.94 -9.28 17.87
CA PRO A 416 -19.11 -8.88 16.50
C PRO A 416 -20.09 -9.74 15.70
N GLY A 417 -20.39 -10.96 16.14
CA GLY A 417 -21.32 -11.88 15.49
C GLY A 417 -20.87 -12.25 14.09
N CYS A 418 -19.55 -12.39 13.87
CA CYS A 418 -19.02 -12.88 12.61
C CYS A 418 -19.52 -14.30 12.31
N PRO A 419 -19.68 -14.68 11.04
CA PRO A 419 -20.21 -16.01 10.68
C PRO A 419 -19.45 -17.18 11.30
N GLY A 420 -18.15 -17.00 11.63
CA GLY A 420 -17.31 -18.01 12.31
C GLY A 420 -17.40 -18.06 13.82
N ASP A 421 -18.02 -17.08 14.48
CA ASP A 421 -17.98 -16.88 15.93
C ASP A 421 -18.70 -17.94 16.81
N PRO A 422 -19.75 -18.65 16.39
CA PRO A 422 -20.59 -19.43 17.31
C PRO A 422 -20.00 -20.74 17.84
N TYR A 423 -18.72 -21.03 17.63
CA TYR A 423 -18.12 -22.32 18.06
C TYR A 423 -16.92 -22.14 18.99
N PRO A 424 -17.19 -21.95 20.31
CA PRO A 424 -16.13 -21.87 21.32
C PRO A 424 -15.40 -23.19 21.61
N TYR A 425 -15.86 -24.30 21.07
CA TYR A 425 -15.45 -25.65 21.52
C TYR A 425 -14.57 -26.44 20.53
N LEU A 426 -14.27 -25.92 19.36
CA LEU A 426 -13.30 -26.58 18.50
C LEU A 426 -11.89 -26.11 18.89
N PRO A 427 -10.99 -27.05 19.22
CA PRO A 427 -9.60 -26.70 19.50
C PRO A 427 -9.05 -25.96 18.27
N ASN A 428 -8.38 -24.86 18.54
CA ASN A 428 -7.79 -24.04 17.51
C ASN A 428 -6.97 -24.84 16.54
N VAL A 429 -7.08 -24.50 15.30
CA VAL A 429 -6.35 -25.11 14.19
C VAL A 429 -4.88 -24.71 14.18
N GLY A 430 -4.46 -23.73 14.95
CA GLY A 430 -3.05 -23.61 15.31
C GLY A 430 -2.43 -24.94 15.76
N TRP A 431 -3.25 -25.91 16.10
CA TRP A 431 -2.82 -27.26 16.47
C TRP A 431 -2.60 -28.21 15.28
N PHE A 432 -3.25 -27.99 14.14
CA PHE A 432 -3.27 -28.92 13.02
C PHE A 432 -2.89 -28.33 11.67
N LEU A 433 -2.84 -27.00 11.57
CA LEU A 433 -2.31 -26.35 10.38
C LEU A 433 -0.95 -25.76 10.69
N PRO A 434 0.05 -26.02 9.82
CA PRO A 434 1.33 -25.35 9.91
C PRO A 434 1.11 -23.84 10.00
N ASP A 435 1.88 -23.13 10.81
CA ASP A 435 1.88 -21.67 10.93
C ASP A 435 1.98 -20.97 9.58
N TYR A 436 2.48 -21.68 8.58
CA TYR A 436 2.52 -21.29 7.18
C TYR A 436 1.18 -20.78 6.63
N PHE A 437 0.05 -21.39 7.02
CA PHE A 437 -1.27 -20.92 6.57
C PHE A 437 -1.85 -19.85 7.49
N GLY A 438 -1.59 -19.94 8.79
CA GLY A 438 -2.08 -18.97 9.77
C GLY A 438 -1.49 -17.58 9.61
N ARG A 439 -0.26 -17.48 9.09
CA ARG A 439 0.43 -16.19 8.89
C ARG A 439 0.02 -15.41 7.65
N ILE A 440 -0.66 -16.03 6.68
CA ILE A 440 -1.08 -15.33 5.44
C ILE A 440 -1.89 -14.09 5.80
N PHE A 441 -1.59 -12.95 5.17
CA PHE A 441 -2.12 -11.61 5.46
C PHE A 441 -1.67 -10.99 6.80
N HIS A 442 -0.74 -11.62 7.51
CA HIS A 442 -0.08 -10.99 8.65
C HIS A 442 1.20 -10.28 8.21
N PRO A 443 1.63 -9.25 8.96
CA PRO A 443 2.93 -8.64 8.74
C PRO A 443 4.04 -9.68 8.84
N ASN A 444 4.99 -9.65 7.92
CA ASN A 444 6.23 -10.42 8.02
C ASN A 444 7.26 -9.66 8.89
N GLU A 445 8.49 -10.12 8.96
CA GLU A 445 9.54 -9.50 9.76
C GLU A 445 9.75 -8.02 9.38
N ALA A 446 9.69 -7.67 8.08
CA ALA A 446 9.79 -6.28 7.61
C ALA A 446 8.57 -5.46 8.04
N GLY A 447 7.36 -6.04 7.96
CA GLY A 447 6.13 -5.43 8.44
C GLY A 447 6.16 -5.16 9.95
N HIS A 448 6.63 -6.11 10.75
CA HIS A 448 6.77 -5.93 12.19
C HIS A 448 7.82 -4.88 12.56
N ASN A 449 8.94 -4.80 11.83
CA ASN A 449 9.91 -3.72 11.99
C ASN A 449 9.30 -2.34 11.69
N ALA A 450 8.45 -2.24 10.64
CA ALA A 450 7.72 -1.02 10.34
C ALA A 450 6.80 -0.63 11.50
N ILE A 451 5.95 -1.56 11.99
CA ILE A 451 5.04 -1.30 13.12
C ILE A 451 5.83 -0.85 14.35
N ALA A 452 6.92 -1.54 14.71
CA ALA A 452 7.76 -1.20 15.85
C ALA A 452 8.34 0.21 15.73
N SER A 453 8.82 0.59 14.56
CA SER A 453 9.39 1.91 14.30
C SER A 453 8.37 3.03 14.49
N PHE A 454 7.16 2.87 13.93
CA PHE A 454 6.08 3.84 14.10
C PHE A 454 5.58 3.91 15.54
N ALA A 455 5.49 2.75 16.22
CA ALA A 455 5.07 2.69 17.61
C ALA A 455 6.08 3.38 18.54
N LEU A 456 7.38 3.15 18.34
CA LEU A 456 8.45 3.80 19.11
C LEU A 456 8.47 5.32 18.87
N SER A 457 8.35 5.74 17.61
CA SER A 457 8.26 7.17 17.29
C SER A 457 7.07 7.82 18.01
N ARG A 458 5.90 7.18 17.97
CA ARG A 458 4.72 7.70 18.66
C ARG A 458 4.88 7.70 20.19
N ALA A 459 5.55 6.69 20.75
CA ALA A 459 5.86 6.65 22.19
C ALA A 459 6.77 7.81 22.62
N ILE A 460 7.76 8.16 21.79
CA ILE A 460 8.63 9.32 22.01
C ILE A 460 7.82 10.61 22.05
N ASP A 461 6.93 10.82 21.07
CA ASP A 461 6.08 12.01 21.02
C ASP A 461 5.21 12.14 22.29
N LEU A 462 4.55 11.03 22.68
CA LEU A 462 3.70 10.99 23.87
C LEU A 462 4.49 11.20 25.16
N ARG A 463 5.73 10.68 25.24
CA ARG A 463 6.61 10.92 26.37
C ARG A 463 7.05 12.39 26.44
N ALA A 464 7.34 13.01 25.30
CA ALA A 464 7.61 14.44 25.24
C ALA A 464 6.41 15.26 25.77
N GLU A 465 5.19 14.91 25.40
CA GLU A 465 3.98 15.53 25.94
C GLU A 465 3.87 15.36 27.47
N VAL A 466 4.19 14.18 28.03
CA VAL A 466 4.25 13.93 29.49
C VAL A 466 5.22 14.86 30.17
N LEU A 467 6.39 15.08 29.54
CA LEU A 467 7.46 15.93 30.08
C LEU A 467 7.19 17.43 29.86
N GLY A 468 6.10 17.81 29.19
CA GLY A 468 5.82 19.19 28.82
C GLY A 468 6.82 19.77 27.83
N LEU A 469 7.47 18.90 27.05
CA LEU A 469 8.30 19.27 25.93
C LEU A 469 7.41 19.38 24.70
N ASP A 470 7.67 20.40 23.87
CA ASP A 470 7.07 20.36 22.52
C ASP A 470 7.56 19.08 21.84
N PRO A 471 6.65 18.25 21.28
CA PRO A 471 7.07 17.13 20.50
C PRO A 471 8.10 17.64 19.51
N GLN A 472 9.23 16.97 19.41
CA GLN A 472 10.18 17.26 18.32
C GLN A 472 9.50 16.80 17.04
N VAL A 473 8.49 17.51 16.64
CA VAL A 473 7.97 17.42 15.30
C VAL A 473 9.17 17.78 14.44
N CYS A 474 9.68 16.82 13.70
CA CYS A 474 10.26 17.16 12.42
C CYS A 474 9.13 17.90 11.71
N THR A 475 9.10 19.22 11.89
CA THR A 475 8.22 20.12 11.13
C THR A 475 8.74 20.24 9.70
N VAL A 476 8.99 19.11 9.07
CA VAL A 476 8.87 19.03 7.64
C VAL A 476 7.35 19.00 7.42
N THR A 477 6.74 20.17 7.47
CA THR A 477 5.40 20.36 6.91
C THR A 477 5.57 20.16 5.42
N ASP A 478 5.46 18.92 4.96
CA ASP A 478 5.35 18.60 3.56
C ASP A 478 4.01 19.17 3.07
N GLU A 479 4.01 20.46 2.74
CA GLU A 479 2.88 21.10 2.08
C GLU A 479 2.83 20.61 0.64
N PHE A 480 2.14 19.52 0.41
CA PHE A 480 1.85 19.05 -0.95
C PHE A 480 0.48 19.58 -1.40
N LYS A 481 0.44 20.37 -2.48
CA LYS A 481 -0.78 20.96 -3.02
C LYS A 481 -0.87 20.72 -4.52
N CYS A 482 -2.02 20.25 -4.96
CA CYS A 482 -2.34 20.06 -6.37
C CYS A 482 -3.18 21.24 -6.87
N TRP A 483 -2.76 21.87 -7.97
CA TRP A 483 -3.39 23.09 -8.46
C TRP A 483 -4.85 22.92 -8.90
N GLN A 484 -5.21 21.73 -9.40
CA GLN A 484 -6.61 21.46 -9.75
C GLN A 484 -7.52 21.54 -8.53
N LYS A 485 -7.09 21.01 -7.39
CA LYS A 485 -7.84 21.09 -6.12
C LYS A 485 -7.96 22.52 -5.60
N GLU A 486 -7.01 23.36 -5.95
CA GLU A 486 -7.03 24.81 -5.66
C GLU A 486 -7.83 25.63 -6.69
N GLY A 487 -8.53 24.96 -7.61
CA GLY A 487 -9.40 25.59 -8.60
C GLY A 487 -8.72 26.14 -9.85
N ARG A 488 -7.42 25.85 -10.07
CA ARG A 488 -6.74 26.23 -11.31
C ARG A 488 -7.22 25.36 -12.46
N ARG A 489 -7.32 25.94 -13.67
CA ARG A 489 -7.89 25.29 -14.85
C ARG A 489 -6.88 25.02 -15.97
N GLY A 490 -5.71 25.66 -15.92
CA GLY A 490 -4.65 25.39 -16.89
C GLY A 490 -4.16 23.95 -16.80
N TYR A 491 -4.02 23.26 -17.93
CA TYR A 491 -3.50 21.91 -18.00
C TYR A 491 -2.61 21.69 -19.21
N ALA A 492 -1.64 20.79 -19.10
CA ALA A 492 -0.66 20.47 -20.11
C ALA A 492 -0.51 18.95 -20.30
N SER A 493 0.16 18.56 -21.38
CA SER A 493 0.43 17.16 -21.71
C SER A 493 1.38 16.52 -20.70
N SER A 494 1.03 15.33 -20.19
CA SER A 494 1.87 14.52 -19.33
C SER A 494 3.23 14.24 -19.94
N ASP A 495 3.28 13.91 -21.23
CA ASP A 495 4.52 13.58 -21.95
C ASP A 495 5.50 14.76 -21.93
N ARG A 496 4.99 15.99 -22.11
CA ARG A 496 5.83 17.21 -22.12
C ARG A 496 6.39 17.52 -20.75
N LEU A 497 5.59 17.39 -19.71
CA LEU A 497 6.06 17.62 -18.35
C LEU A 497 7.11 16.57 -17.97
N ASN A 498 6.82 15.28 -18.22
CA ASN A 498 7.74 14.17 -17.90
C ASN A 498 9.06 14.21 -18.72
N GLU A 499 9.04 14.78 -19.91
CA GLU A 499 10.27 15.03 -20.68
C GLU A 499 11.11 16.18 -20.10
N ASN A 500 10.45 17.24 -19.66
CA ASN A 500 11.09 18.52 -19.38
C ASN A 500 11.59 18.64 -17.94
N TYR A 501 10.96 18.00 -16.92
CA TYR A 501 11.43 18.12 -15.54
C TYR A 501 12.84 17.58 -15.35
N LYS A 502 13.21 16.53 -16.09
CA LYS A 502 14.57 15.97 -16.06
C LYS A 502 15.60 16.99 -16.55
N LYS A 503 15.34 17.58 -17.71
CA LYS A 503 16.19 18.64 -18.29
C LYS A 503 16.31 19.83 -17.34
N TYR A 504 15.19 20.19 -16.68
CA TYR A 504 15.16 21.28 -15.73
C TYR A 504 16.05 20.99 -14.51
N CYS A 505 15.84 19.87 -13.79
CA CYS A 505 16.59 19.53 -12.59
C CYS A 505 18.10 19.35 -12.87
N GLU A 506 18.47 18.82 -14.05
CA GLU A 506 19.87 18.74 -14.50
C GLU A 506 20.52 20.11 -14.67
N GLY A 507 19.73 21.11 -15.09
CA GLY A 507 20.19 22.47 -15.38
C GLY A 507 20.15 23.42 -14.16
N VAL A 508 19.55 23.03 -13.05
CA VAL A 508 19.46 23.89 -11.84
C VAL A 508 20.85 24.19 -11.30
N LYS A 509 21.13 25.48 -11.11
CA LYS A 509 22.35 25.94 -10.43
C LYS A 509 22.07 26.06 -8.95
N ALA A 510 22.85 25.38 -8.13
CA ALA A 510 22.71 25.43 -6.67
C ALA A 510 22.76 26.86 -6.14
N PRO A 511 22.02 27.18 -5.05
CA PRO A 511 22.17 28.43 -4.34
C PRO A 511 23.58 28.55 -3.73
N GLY A 512 23.99 29.78 -3.41
CA GLY A 512 25.19 29.99 -2.59
C GLY A 512 24.96 29.59 -1.14
N ASP A 513 26.04 29.20 -0.43
CA ASP A 513 25.94 28.82 0.97
C ASP A 513 25.26 29.90 1.83
N GLY A 514 24.24 29.49 2.60
CA GLY A 514 23.52 30.38 3.51
C GLY A 514 22.59 31.40 2.82
N GLN A 515 22.32 31.26 1.53
CA GLN A 515 21.43 32.18 0.80
C GLN A 515 19.98 31.98 1.27
N THR A 516 19.36 33.05 1.76
CA THR A 516 17.99 33.03 2.35
C THR A 516 16.85 33.29 1.38
N ALA A 517 17.17 33.76 0.17
CA ALA A 517 16.17 34.04 -0.86
C ALA A 517 16.74 33.66 -2.23
N TRP A 518 16.51 32.42 -2.61
CA TRP A 518 16.94 31.91 -3.89
C TRP A 518 15.77 31.30 -4.62
N LYS A 519 15.73 31.55 -5.91
CA LYS A 519 14.71 30.99 -6.80
C LYS A 519 15.35 30.65 -8.13
N ASN A 520 15.12 29.45 -8.59
CA ASN A 520 15.40 29.02 -9.95
C ASN A 520 14.10 28.68 -10.65
N SER A 521 13.95 29.14 -11.88
CA SER A 521 12.80 28.79 -12.69
C SER A 521 13.21 28.43 -14.12
N GLY A 522 12.50 27.49 -14.73
CA GLY A 522 12.73 27.04 -16.10
C GLY A 522 11.41 26.96 -16.86
N PRO A 523 11.14 27.93 -17.77
CA PRO A 523 9.99 27.87 -18.65
C PRO A 523 10.22 26.93 -19.83
N PHE A 524 9.17 26.25 -20.26
CA PHE A 524 9.16 25.34 -21.41
C PHE A 524 7.94 25.61 -22.29
N HIS A 525 8.09 25.41 -23.58
CA HIS A 525 7.03 25.55 -24.60
C HIS A 525 6.30 26.90 -24.58
N GLU A 526 7.05 27.98 -24.37
CA GLU A 526 6.50 29.33 -24.29
C GLU A 526 5.62 29.67 -25.50
N GLY A 527 4.48 30.32 -25.25
CA GLY A 527 3.51 30.68 -26.27
C GLY A 527 2.64 29.55 -26.79
N THR A 528 2.77 28.34 -26.28
CA THR A 528 1.99 27.14 -26.69
C THR A 528 0.96 26.75 -25.63
N PRO A 529 -0.06 25.94 -25.95
CA PRO A 529 -0.95 25.34 -24.94
C PRO A 529 -0.27 24.51 -23.85
N ASP A 530 0.90 23.94 -24.14
CA ASP A 530 1.70 23.17 -23.19
C ASP A 530 2.74 24.03 -22.45
N GLU A 531 2.59 25.37 -22.45
CA GLU A 531 3.49 26.25 -21.71
C GLU A 531 3.45 25.97 -20.20
N HIS A 532 4.58 25.59 -19.64
CA HIS A 532 4.73 25.32 -18.22
C HIS A 532 6.08 25.78 -17.69
N GLU A 533 6.17 25.88 -16.37
CA GLU A 533 7.37 26.33 -15.66
C GLU A 533 7.62 25.43 -14.46
N PHE A 534 8.84 24.95 -14.33
CA PHE A 534 9.34 24.35 -13.11
C PHE A 534 10.01 25.43 -12.26
N VAL A 535 9.76 25.36 -10.94
CA VAL A 535 10.35 26.30 -9.99
C VAL A 535 10.88 25.54 -8.79
N VAL A 536 12.10 25.88 -8.39
CA VAL A 536 12.64 25.53 -7.07
C VAL A 536 13.01 26.84 -6.38
N GLU A 537 12.56 27.01 -5.16
CA GLU A 537 12.87 28.19 -4.36
C GLU A 537 13.17 27.78 -2.91
N THR A 538 14.08 28.51 -2.26
CA THR A 538 14.33 28.35 -0.83
C THR A 538 13.26 29.08 -0.04
N THR A 539 12.79 28.44 1.03
CA THR A 539 11.81 29.02 1.95
C THR A 539 12.50 29.54 3.23
N GLU A 540 13.74 29.12 3.46
CA GLU A 540 14.55 29.44 4.64
C GLU A 540 16.03 29.58 4.24
N HIS A 541 16.98 29.23 5.11
CA HIS A 541 18.39 29.21 4.75
C HIS A 541 18.69 28.05 3.80
N ALA A 542 19.38 28.32 2.70
CA ALA A 542 19.73 27.28 1.74
C ALA A 542 20.75 26.30 2.35
N SER A 543 20.36 25.04 2.40
CA SER A 543 21.26 23.89 2.55
C SER A 543 21.81 23.46 1.18
N GLU A 544 22.62 22.42 1.16
CA GLU A 544 23.12 21.83 -0.08
C GLU A 544 21.95 21.36 -0.98
N PHE A 545 21.88 21.88 -2.21
CA PHE A 545 20.85 21.50 -3.17
C PHE A 545 21.10 20.11 -3.74
N ASN A 546 20.11 19.21 -3.57
CA ASN A 546 20.17 17.85 -4.06
C ASN A 546 19.38 17.72 -5.36
N LYS A 547 20.07 17.36 -6.47
CA LYS A 547 19.45 17.17 -7.78
C LYS A 547 18.52 15.96 -7.83
N ASP A 548 18.82 14.87 -7.12
CA ASP A 548 17.99 13.69 -7.09
C ASP A 548 16.68 13.99 -6.36
N GLU A 549 16.72 14.81 -5.31
CA GLU A 549 15.53 15.31 -4.64
C GLU A 549 14.67 16.20 -5.55
N CYS A 550 15.31 17.02 -6.42
CA CYS A 550 14.59 17.78 -7.43
C CYS A 550 13.86 16.86 -8.40
N LEU A 551 14.53 15.85 -8.92
CA LEU A 551 13.95 14.87 -9.85
C LEU A 551 12.75 14.16 -9.22
N GLU A 552 12.93 13.63 -8.03
CA GLU A 552 11.86 12.95 -7.28
C GLU A 552 10.68 13.87 -6.99
N SER A 553 10.96 15.11 -6.56
CA SER A 553 9.91 16.06 -6.19
C SER A 553 9.08 16.51 -7.39
N MET A 554 9.73 16.79 -8.52
CA MET A 554 9.02 17.18 -9.75
C MET A 554 8.21 16.01 -10.32
N GLU A 555 8.79 14.81 -10.36
CA GLU A 555 8.10 13.59 -10.80
C GLU A 555 6.85 13.33 -9.95
N ARG A 556 6.99 13.43 -8.64
CA ARG A 556 5.86 13.25 -7.72
C ARG A 556 4.76 14.26 -7.95
N ILE A 557 5.06 15.55 -8.08
CA ILE A 557 4.05 16.59 -8.36
C ILE A 557 3.31 16.28 -9.67
N ILE A 558 4.04 15.90 -10.73
CA ILE A 558 3.44 15.59 -12.04
C ILE A 558 2.52 14.37 -11.96
N ASN A 559 2.94 13.29 -11.28
CA ASN A 559 2.28 12.00 -11.39
C ASN A 559 1.34 11.66 -10.23
N SER A 560 1.35 12.44 -9.12
CA SER A 560 0.46 12.21 -7.98
C SER A 560 -0.71 13.18 -7.90
N CYS A 561 -0.58 14.39 -8.49
CA CYS A 561 -1.67 15.37 -8.47
C CYS A 561 -2.84 14.97 -9.36
N ASP A 562 -2.54 14.39 -10.51
CA ASP A 562 -3.51 14.21 -11.59
C ASP A 562 -3.35 12.79 -12.16
N GLY A 563 -4.34 11.95 -11.93
CA GLY A 563 -4.35 10.57 -12.37
C GLY A 563 -4.76 10.41 -13.84
N ASN A 564 -4.43 9.24 -14.40
CA ASN A 564 -4.99 8.76 -15.66
C ASN A 564 -6.22 7.90 -15.34
N ASP A 565 -7.37 8.55 -15.20
CA ASP A 565 -8.64 7.95 -14.81
C ASP A 565 -9.73 8.21 -15.88
N PRO A 566 -10.92 7.64 -15.76
CA PRO A 566 -12.02 7.84 -16.73
C PRO A 566 -12.44 9.30 -16.92
N GLU A 567 -12.18 10.17 -15.94
CA GLU A 567 -12.45 11.59 -16.06
C GLU A 567 -11.31 12.34 -16.75
N ASN A 568 -10.11 11.81 -16.73
CA ASN A 568 -8.90 12.36 -17.35
C ASN A 568 -8.17 11.36 -18.28
N PRO A 569 -8.85 10.78 -19.30
CA PRO A 569 -8.28 9.72 -20.14
C PRO A 569 -7.12 10.19 -21.04
N MET A 570 -6.91 11.48 -21.17
CA MET A 570 -5.77 12.08 -21.87
C MET A 570 -4.58 12.30 -20.95
N ASN A 571 -4.68 11.93 -19.67
CA ASN A 571 -3.65 12.11 -18.65
C ASN A 571 -3.13 13.54 -18.56
N TRP A 572 -4.04 14.54 -18.64
CA TRP A 572 -3.68 15.93 -18.49
C TRP A 572 -3.14 16.22 -17.09
N LYS A 573 -2.18 17.12 -17.01
CA LYS A 573 -1.51 17.51 -15.77
C LYS A 573 -1.78 18.99 -15.47
N PHE A 574 -2.24 19.28 -14.26
CA PHE A 574 -2.53 20.63 -13.78
C PHE A 574 -1.37 21.21 -12.96
N GLY A 575 -0.46 20.33 -12.54
CA GLY A 575 0.68 20.70 -11.71
C GLY A 575 0.33 20.85 -10.24
N GLY A 576 1.29 21.33 -9.47
CA GLY A 576 1.21 21.45 -8.03
C GLY A 576 2.43 22.10 -7.41
N THR A 577 2.50 22.01 -6.09
CA THR A 577 3.67 22.44 -5.32
C THR A 577 3.89 21.52 -4.15
N TRP A 578 5.17 21.34 -3.80
CA TRP A 578 5.59 20.55 -2.65
C TRP A 578 6.70 21.29 -1.89
N LYS A 579 6.44 21.64 -0.64
CA LYS A 579 7.49 22.11 0.28
C LYS A 579 8.14 20.88 0.89
N ARG A 580 9.42 20.68 0.62
CA ARG A 580 10.23 19.57 1.11
C ARG A 580 11.50 20.14 1.78
N GLY A 581 11.54 20.04 3.11
CA GLY A 581 12.61 20.69 3.87
C GLY A 581 12.66 22.20 3.63
N GLU A 582 13.83 22.70 3.27
CA GLU A 582 14.09 24.12 3.02
C GLU A 582 13.69 24.57 1.62
N TYR A 583 13.39 23.62 0.72
CA TYR A 583 13.05 23.89 -0.66
C TYR A 583 11.54 23.73 -0.93
N ARG A 584 11.04 24.58 -1.82
CA ARG A 584 9.71 24.44 -2.42
C ARG A 584 9.86 24.15 -3.90
N TYR A 585 9.32 23.03 -4.31
CA TYR A 585 9.24 22.59 -5.70
C TYR A 585 7.86 22.90 -6.25
N SER A 586 7.79 23.43 -7.47
CA SER A 586 6.51 23.76 -8.09
C SER A 586 6.50 23.47 -9.58
N VAL A 587 5.39 22.92 -10.05
CA VAL A 587 5.07 22.72 -11.47
C VAL A 587 3.89 23.61 -11.78
N ASN A 588 4.08 24.63 -12.60
CA ASN A 588 3.08 25.63 -12.91
C ASN A 588 2.71 25.58 -14.40
N ILE A 589 1.44 25.35 -14.71
CA ILE A 589 0.92 25.52 -16.06
C ILE A 589 0.65 27.02 -16.24
N LYS A 590 1.24 27.63 -17.27
CA LYS A 590 1.29 29.08 -17.45
C LYS A 590 0.10 29.62 -18.24
N ARG A 591 -0.54 28.78 -19.06
CA ARG A 591 -1.66 29.21 -19.93
C ARG A 591 -2.94 28.45 -19.61
N ASP A 592 -4.04 29.21 -19.61
CA ASP A 592 -5.40 28.70 -19.47
C ASP A 592 -6.13 28.90 -20.81
N ASN A 593 -5.53 28.39 -21.89
CA ASN A 593 -6.01 28.55 -23.26
C ASN A 593 -6.57 27.29 -23.88
N ARG A 594 -6.77 26.25 -23.08
CA ARG A 594 -7.40 24.98 -23.46
C ARG A 594 -8.89 24.98 -23.09
N PRO A 595 -9.70 24.12 -23.74
CA PRO A 595 -11.12 23.96 -23.38
C PRO A 595 -11.32 23.56 -21.94
N TRP A 596 -12.39 24.03 -21.32
CA TRP A 596 -12.82 23.57 -19.99
C TRP A 596 -14.26 23.08 -20.05
N PRO A 597 -14.62 21.90 -19.50
CA PRO A 597 -13.74 20.93 -18.81
C PRO A 597 -12.67 20.31 -19.73
N PRO A 598 -11.63 19.64 -19.17
CA PRO A 598 -10.55 19.06 -19.95
C PRO A 598 -11.05 18.12 -21.03
N ILE A 599 -10.43 18.19 -22.18
CA ILE A 599 -10.84 17.35 -23.31
C ILE A 599 -10.47 15.87 -23.05
N LYS A 600 -11.41 14.97 -23.36
CA LYS A 600 -11.25 13.53 -23.12
C LYS A 600 -10.74 12.76 -24.34
N LYS A 601 -10.60 13.41 -25.48
CA LYS A 601 -10.03 12.84 -26.72
C LYS A 601 -9.59 13.96 -27.65
N THR A 602 -8.60 13.68 -28.51
CA THR A 602 -8.20 14.61 -29.55
C THR A 602 -9.31 14.82 -30.58
N TYR A 603 -9.45 16.04 -31.08
CA TYR A 603 -10.39 16.34 -32.15
C TYR A 603 -9.85 17.49 -33.03
N GLY A 604 -10.48 17.70 -34.20
CA GLY A 604 -10.10 18.72 -35.13
C GLY A 604 -10.99 18.71 -36.37
N SER A 605 -10.76 19.68 -37.24
CA SER A 605 -11.39 19.75 -38.54
C SER A 605 -10.37 20.13 -39.62
N CYS A 606 -10.63 19.79 -40.87
CA CYS A 606 -9.81 20.12 -41.99
C CYS A 606 -10.70 20.59 -43.15
N ASP A 607 -10.43 21.83 -43.66
CA ASP A 607 -11.12 22.41 -44.82
C ASP A 607 -10.12 22.62 -45.95
N GLY A 608 -10.51 22.26 -47.17
CA GLY A 608 -9.76 22.49 -48.40
C GLY A 608 -10.53 23.31 -49.40
N SER A 609 -9.89 24.32 -50.00
CA SER A 609 -10.46 25.17 -51.07
C SER A 609 -9.61 25.09 -52.32
N TYR A 610 -10.23 24.74 -53.46
CA TYR A 610 -9.57 24.72 -54.77
C TYR A 610 -9.62 26.07 -55.44
N HIS A 611 -8.45 26.54 -55.90
CA HIS A 611 -8.24 27.74 -56.66
C HIS A 611 -7.50 27.40 -57.94
N PHE A 612 -8.13 27.18 -59.02
CA PHE A 612 -7.69 26.83 -60.35
C PHE A 612 -6.21 26.39 -60.59
N VAL A 613 -5.24 26.99 -59.87
CA VAL A 613 -3.79 26.70 -59.96
C VAL A 613 -3.17 26.22 -58.66
N TYR A 614 -3.91 26.18 -57.57
CA TYR A 614 -3.48 25.70 -56.26
C TYR A 614 -4.70 25.35 -55.37
N SER A 615 -4.47 24.66 -54.28
CA SER A 615 -5.41 24.44 -53.22
C SER A 615 -4.90 24.97 -51.87
N ASP A 616 -5.75 25.69 -51.14
CA ASP A 616 -5.50 26.08 -49.78
C ASP A 616 -6.12 25.08 -48.82
N TYR A 617 -5.41 24.77 -47.76
CA TYR A 617 -5.89 23.91 -46.67
C TYR A 617 -5.82 24.66 -45.34
N THR A 618 -6.83 24.44 -44.53
CA THR A 618 -6.87 24.90 -43.14
C THR A 618 -7.19 23.74 -42.24
N ILE A 619 -6.32 23.47 -41.24
CA ILE A 619 -6.52 22.47 -40.24
C ILE A 619 -6.69 23.15 -38.90
N TYR A 620 -7.65 22.71 -38.13
CA TYR A 620 -7.87 23.12 -36.75
C TYR A 620 -7.72 21.87 -35.86
N GLY A 621 -7.22 22.04 -34.65
CA GLY A 621 -7.07 20.92 -33.73
C GLY A 621 -7.12 21.31 -32.26
N ALA A 622 -7.41 20.31 -31.41
CA ALA A 622 -7.39 20.44 -29.98
C ALA A 622 -6.88 19.12 -29.37
N GLY A 623 -6.00 19.23 -28.38
CA GLY A 623 -5.41 18.10 -27.65
C GLY A 623 -4.27 17.39 -28.34
N TRP A 624 -3.74 17.96 -29.43
CA TRP A 624 -2.60 17.43 -30.17
C TRP A 624 -1.81 18.56 -30.85
N SER A 625 -0.55 18.31 -31.20
CA SER A 625 0.37 19.35 -31.74
C SER A 625 0.38 20.63 -30.88
N GLY A 626 0.34 20.46 -29.54
CA GLY A 626 0.14 21.54 -28.58
C GLY A 626 1.43 22.20 -28.09
N SER A 627 2.63 21.84 -28.60
CA SER A 627 3.91 22.25 -28.02
C SER A 627 4.99 22.70 -29.00
N ASP A 628 4.80 22.53 -30.34
CA ASP A 628 5.85 22.62 -31.36
C ASP A 628 5.51 23.49 -32.57
N TYR A 629 4.42 24.25 -32.53
CA TYR A 629 3.87 24.99 -33.67
C TYR A 629 3.69 24.07 -34.91
N GLY A 630 3.41 22.79 -34.66
CA GLY A 630 3.22 21.78 -35.69
C GLY A 630 4.47 21.45 -36.52
N GLN A 631 5.66 21.90 -36.11
CA GLN A 631 6.89 21.73 -36.88
C GLN A 631 7.39 20.31 -36.87
N ASP A 632 7.33 19.65 -35.73
CA ASP A 632 7.80 18.28 -35.57
C ASP A 632 6.64 17.28 -35.61
N SER A 633 5.46 17.66 -35.13
CA SER A 633 4.27 16.81 -35.08
C SER A 633 3.51 16.76 -36.41
N LEU A 634 3.07 17.89 -36.97
CA LEU A 634 2.11 17.96 -38.07
C LEU A 634 2.78 18.15 -39.44
N LEU A 635 3.71 19.09 -39.58
CA LEU A 635 4.34 19.44 -40.86
C LEU A 635 5.06 18.25 -41.53
N PRO A 636 5.83 17.43 -40.83
CA PRO A 636 6.45 16.26 -41.44
C PRO A 636 5.42 15.24 -41.97
N LYS A 637 4.29 15.11 -41.30
CA LYS A 637 3.20 14.22 -41.73
C LYS A 637 2.44 14.78 -42.94
N ALA A 638 2.27 16.10 -42.98
CA ALA A 638 1.71 16.79 -44.14
C ALA A 638 2.65 16.64 -45.35
N LYS A 639 3.94 16.85 -45.17
CA LYS A 639 4.95 16.67 -46.24
C LYS A 639 5.06 15.19 -46.65
N GLY A 640 5.02 14.26 -45.71
CA GLY A 640 5.00 12.82 -46.02
C GLY A 640 3.81 12.39 -46.88
N CYS A 641 2.69 13.12 -46.77
CA CYS A 641 1.50 12.91 -47.59
C CYS A 641 1.56 13.60 -48.94
N LEU A 642 1.95 14.87 -48.94
CA LEU A 642 1.82 15.78 -50.09
C LEU A 642 3.17 16.08 -50.79
N GLY A 643 4.24 15.53 -50.29
CA GLY A 643 5.62 15.78 -50.75
C GLY A 643 6.02 17.25 -50.50
N GLU A 644 6.99 17.72 -51.29
CA GLU A 644 7.46 19.10 -51.25
C GLU A 644 6.40 20.13 -51.75
N GLY A 645 5.22 19.62 -52.09
CA GLY A 645 4.07 20.50 -52.47
C GLY A 645 3.50 21.33 -51.33
N VAL A 646 3.87 21.08 -50.08
CA VAL A 646 3.43 21.88 -48.94
C VAL A 646 4.17 23.22 -48.92
N THR A 647 3.45 24.29 -49.25
CA THR A 647 4.00 25.67 -49.34
C THR A 647 3.17 26.62 -48.47
N LYS A 648 3.72 27.80 -48.15
CA LYS A 648 3.08 28.84 -47.35
C LYS A 648 2.55 28.33 -46.01
N TRP A 649 3.29 27.43 -45.37
CA TRP A 649 2.96 26.90 -44.05
C TRP A 649 2.90 28.00 -43.02
N LYS A 650 1.78 28.06 -42.25
CA LYS A 650 1.61 28.82 -41.04
C LYS A 650 0.93 27.99 -39.99
N PHE A 651 1.28 28.25 -38.74
CA PHE A 651 0.68 27.59 -37.60
C PHE A 651 0.54 28.62 -36.47
N ASP A 652 -0.66 28.78 -35.94
CA ASP A 652 -0.97 29.74 -34.90
C ASP A 652 -1.74 29.04 -33.75
N TYR A 653 -1.27 29.21 -32.53
CA TYR A 653 -2.04 28.89 -31.32
C TYR A 653 -3.00 30.04 -31.00
N PHE A 654 -4.18 29.69 -30.49
CA PHE A 654 -5.16 30.67 -30.05
C PHE A 654 -4.91 31.06 -28.60
N ASP A 655 -5.20 32.32 -28.27
CA ASP A 655 -5.14 32.82 -26.89
C ASP A 655 -6.29 32.25 -26.03
N LYS A 656 -7.38 31.83 -26.66
CA LYS A 656 -8.53 31.13 -26.09
C LYS A 656 -9.05 30.14 -27.12
N PRO A 657 -9.68 29.05 -26.70
CA PRO A 657 -10.34 28.14 -27.63
C PRO A 657 -11.36 28.87 -28.46
N ASP A 658 -11.49 28.53 -29.73
CA ASP A 658 -12.55 29.05 -30.57
C ASP A 658 -13.94 28.53 -30.16
N ASP A 659 -15.01 28.97 -30.83
CA ASP A 659 -16.40 28.53 -30.52
C ASP A 659 -16.63 27.02 -30.66
N LYS A 660 -15.71 26.29 -31.30
CA LYS A 660 -15.72 24.84 -31.46
C LYS A 660 -14.75 24.16 -30.50
N GLY A 661 -14.08 24.89 -29.63
CA GLY A 661 -13.08 24.39 -28.70
C GLY A 661 -11.73 24.07 -29.33
N MET A 662 -11.42 24.59 -30.53
CA MET A 662 -10.10 24.38 -31.15
C MET A 662 -9.04 25.25 -30.46
N GLU A 663 -7.84 24.69 -30.31
CA GLU A 663 -6.69 25.33 -29.65
C GLU A 663 -5.75 26.02 -30.63
N TRP A 664 -5.73 25.55 -31.87
CA TRP A 664 -4.81 26.01 -32.88
C TRP A 664 -5.36 25.90 -34.31
N LYS A 665 -4.70 26.62 -35.21
CA LYS A 665 -4.96 26.62 -36.65
C LYS A 665 -3.66 26.50 -37.43
N SER A 666 -3.65 25.63 -38.41
CA SER A 666 -2.58 25.54 -39.42
C SER A 666 -3.15 25.81 -40.81
N THR A 667 -2.43 26.60 -41.61
CA THR A 667 -2.79 26.85 -43.00
C THR A 667 -1.60 26.57 -43.91
N PHE A 668 -1.86 26.02 -45.08
CA PHE A 668 -0.84 25.81 -46.10
C PHE A 668 -1.47 25.71 -47.48
N ARG A 669 -0.62 25.78 -48.50
CA ARG A 669 -1.01 25.72 -49.90
C ARG A 669 -0.32 24.57 -50.60
N THR A 670 -1.05 23.92 -51.54
CA THR A 670 -0.48 22.91 -52.45
C THR A 670 -0.65 23.34 -53.91
N PRO A 671 0.30 23.01 -54.82
CA PRO A 671 0.08 23.17 -56.25
C PRO A 671 -1.04 22.27 -56.77
N ILE A 672 -1.59 22.61 -57.93
CA ILE A 672 -2.51 21.75 -58.70
C ILE A 672 -1.87 20.35 -58.91
N PHE A 673 -2.66 19.30 -58.96
CA PHE A 673 -2.24 17.88 -59.15
C PHE A 673 -1.58 17.19 -57.96
N VAL A 674 -1.56 17.78 -56.77
CA VAL A 674 -1.12 17.08 -55.55
C VAL A 674 -2.24 16.18 -55.02
N ASN A 675 -1.98 14.88 -54.88
CA ASN A 675 -2.96 13.93 -54.41
C ASN A 675 -3.18 14.08 -52.88
N ASN A 676 -4.39 14.36 -52.48
CA ASN A 676 -4.75 14.65 -51.10
C ASN A 676 -5.46 13.47 -50.36
N ARG A 677 -5.40 12.28 -50.91
CA ARG A 677 -6.10 11.10 -50.34
C ARG A 677 -5.75 10.82 -48.86
N CYS A 678 -4.51 11.09 -48.46
CA CYS A 678 -4.10 10.90 -47.08
C CYS A 678 -4.72 11.90 -46.11
N PHE A 679 -5.10 13.08 -46.56
CA PHE A 679 -5.92 14.02 -45.78
C PHE A 679 -7.35 13.52 -45.64
N LYS A 680 -7.96 13.08 -46.75
CA LYS A 680 -9.30 12.53 -46.77
C LYS A 680 -9.43 11.32 -45.85
N ASN A 681 -8.38 10.53 -45.74
CA ASN A 681 -8.33 9.32 -44.88
C ASN A 681 -7.84 9.59 -43.45
N ASN A 682 -7.76 10.83 -43.05
CA ASN A 682 -7.28 11.27 -41.72
C ASN A 682 -5.86 10.82 -41.32
N LYS A 683 -5.05 10.32 -42.26
CA LYS A 683 -3.70 9.78 -41.98
C LYS A 683 -2.72 10.80 -41.45
N VAL A 684 -2.85 12.07 -41.90
CA VAL A 684 -1.96 13.15 -41.49
C VAL A 684 -2.22 13.54 -40.03
N ALA A 685 -3.47 13.77 -39.68
CA ALA A 685 -3.87 14.10 -38.31
C ALA A 685 -3.54 12.93 -37.36
N PHE A 686 -3.91 11.71 -37.74
CA PHE A 686 -3.60 10.50 -36.94
C PHE A 686 -2.10 10.30 -36.73
N GLY A 687 -1.30 10.50 -37.80
CA GLY A 687 0.15 10.42 -37.70
C GLY A 687 0.78 11.52 -36.84
N ALA A 688 0.08 12.63 -36.61
CA ALA A 688 0.46 13.71 -35.71
C ALA A 688 -0.14 13.57 -34.29
N GLY A 689 -0.74 12.42 -33.98
CA GLY A 689 -1.35 12.15 -32.66
C GLY A 689 -2.76 12.70 -32.49
N GLY A 690 -3.40 13.17 -33.56
CA GLY A 690 -4.68 13.83 -33.54
C GLY A 690 -5.77 13.18 -34.39
N PHE A 691 -6.86 13.90 -34.54
CA PHE A 691 -8.01 13.49 -35.32
C PHE A 691 -8.62 14.67 -36.07
N THR A 692 -9.09 14.44 -37.30
CA THR A 692 -9.99 15.33 -38.04
C THR A 692 -11.04 14.49 -38.77
N ASP A 693 -12.15 15.07 -39.16
CA ASP A 693 -13.17 14.40 -39.96
C ASP A 693 -12.77 14.16 -41.43
N GLY A 694 -11.46 14.34 -41.72
CA GLY A 694 -10.93 14.43 -43.08
C GLY A 694 -11.05 15.81 -43.65
N CYS A 695 -10.31 16.14 -44.73
CA CYS A 695 -10.45 17.44 -45.37
C CYS A 695 -11.70 17.46 -46.25
N GLY A 696 -12.71 18.18 -45.80
CA GLY A 696 -13.82 18.63 -46.63
C GLY A 696 -13.38 19.59 -47.73
N GLY A 697 -14.29 20.01 -48.59
CA GLY A 697 -14.07 21.05 -49.55
C GLY A 697 -13.68 20.60 -50.97
N SER A 698 -13.47 21.53 -51.84
CA SER A 698 -13.34 21.39 -53.30
C SER A 698 -11.91 21.00 -53.76
N GLY A 699 -11.11 20.36 -52.89
CA GLY A 699 -9.81 19.86 -53.31
C GLY A 699 -9.96 18.82 -54.43
N TRP A 700 -9.19 18.93 -55.49
CA TRP A 700 -9.19 17.97 -56.60
C TRP A 700 -8.91 16.54 -56.08
N ALA A 701 -9.83 15.64 -56.43
CA ALA A 701 -9.71 14.22 -56.08
C ALA A 701 -8.64 13.53 -56.93
#